data_a76a8271440880e4b8e35518c76e3c06
#
_entry.id   a76a8271440880e4b8e35518c76e3c06
#
_cell.length_a   1.000
_cell.length_b   1.000
_cell.length_c   1.000
_cell.angle_alpha   90.00
_cell.angle_beta   90.00
_cell.angle_gamma   90.00
#
_symmetry.space_group_name_H-M   'P 1'
#
loop_
_entity.id
_entity.type
_entity.pdbx_description
1 polymer ?
#
loop_
_entity_poly.entity_id
_entity_poly.type
_entity_poly.pdbx_seq_one_letter_code
_entity_poly.pdbx_strand_id
1 'polypeptide(L)'
;SGEGADRKAEKGDYYLTDGEIRDITRLSNSYKKFVLLLNVGGVIDLGEIVNNSKIGSILLISQGGSSLGDAVADVISGKGVPSGKLSATWAKSYLDYPFAEDFSDEKYFSDTYYKEGIFVGYRYFEKKQIKPLFPFGFGLSYTDFEISDTKITANEEHISVSTKVKNIGKTYGGKEVIQLYVSQPQEGLVTPVKSLVAFAKTKTLLPGEEQSVTITFDMKSLAVFDEETASYIIKRGRYIVYIGTDSENSKKVHNLIVSDDIITEKCKRITYSSIEETCDFHDNAEMRFDELPTIALDLKNIKTLSHIYDDKTESIKSTNLGYTLDDVKVKKISINDFVCDLNVNELISLCVGASRIGLSDLSFIGNASKSIPGAAGDTCDELLEKRKIRPLSTVDGPAGIRINSKVYEKDGLYVDNPADDPIKSLLLPKEMQKADLNGTTVKYQFCTAIPIATMLCQTWNTEIIENCGKLVSKEMGELGLDLWLAPALNIQRNPLCGRNFEYYSEDPILSGKCAAAMVNGFQKSGKGAVIKHFACNNKENNRNYNNSVLSERALREIYLKGFEICVKESQPFAVMSSYNLINGTHSANHRGILTDVLRTEWGFNGVVMTDWYATTGKTADEKSYGASGAADCIRAGNDIIMPGGKNEIESITKEAESGELSVASLRLCAERIIKAILKMG
;
A
#
# COMPACT_ATOMS: atom_id res chain seq x y z
N SER A 1 -19.44 -1.75 -0.18
CA SER A 1 -18.16 -2.34 -0.53
C SER A 1 -17.13 -1.99 0.52
N GLY A 2 -16.17 -2.84 0.70
CA GLY A 2 -15.14 -2.71 1.72
C GLY A 2 -14.28 -3.97 1.76
N GLU A 3 -13.72 -4.24 2.91
CA GLU A 3 -12.96 -5.48 3.12
C GLU A 3 -13.85 -6.72 2.96
N GLY A 4 -13.37 -7.69 2.17
CA GLY A 4 -14.06 -8.96 1.88
C GLY A 4 -15.13 -8.90 0.78
N ALA A 5 -15.38 -7.75 0.16
CA ALA A 5 -16.36 -7.63 -0.93
C ALA A 5 -15.98 -6.53 -1.91
N ASP A 6 -15.92 -6.87 -3.18
CA ASP A 6 -15.76 -5.92 -4.26
C ASP A 6 -17.08 -5.17 -4.55
N ARG A 7 -16.93 -4.02 -5.18
CA ARG A 7 -18.02 -3.23 -5.73
C ARG A 7 -18.56 -3.89 -6.98
N LYS A 8 -19.74 -3.47 -7.40
CA LYS A 8 -20.39 -3.93 -8.62
C LYS A 8 -20.64 -2.78 -9.59
N ALA A 9 -20.50 -3.04 -10.87
CA ALA A 9 -20.85 -2.11 -11.95
C ALA A 9 -22.38 -2.01 -12.09
N GLU A 10 -23.07 -1.58 -11.02
CA GLU A 10 -24.52 -1.46 -10.95
C GLU A 10 -24.96 -0.17 -10.25
N LYS A 11 -26.26 0.20 -10.42
CA LYS A 11 -26.86 1.38 -9.77
C LYS A 11 -26.88 1.24 -8.25
N GLY A 12 -26.41 2.27 -7.57
CA GLY A 12 -26.32 2.32 -6.11
C GLY A 12 -24.99 1.81 -5.56
N ASP A 13 -24.06 1.40 -6.45
CA ASP A 13 -22.67 1.10 -6.07
C ASP A 13 -21.69 1.89 -6.97
N TYR A 14 -21.35 1.40 -8.15
CA TYR A 14 -20.46 2.14 -9.07
C TYR A 14 -21.21 3.23 -9.83
N TYR A 15 -22.45 2.97 -10.24
CA TYR A 15 -23.33 3.94 -10.88
C TYR A 15 -24.25 4.60 -9.88
N LEU A 16 -24.58 5.86 -10.14
CA LEU A 16 -25.61 6.58 -9.37
C LEU A 16 -26.97 5.92 -9.50
N THR A 17 -27.77 5.97 -8.45
CA THR A 17 -29.17 5.53 -8.49
C THR A 17 -30.05 6.50 -9.30
N ASP A 18 -31.17 6.03 -9.81
CA ASP A 18 -32.16 6.88 -10.48
C ASP A 18 -32.69 7.99 -9.54
N GLY A 19 -32.72 7.72 -8.22
CA GLY A 19 -33.06 8.68 -7.19
C GLY A 19 -32.08 9.83 -7.10
N GLU A 20 -30.78 9.51 -7.02
CA GLU A 20 -29.69 10.51 -6.98
C GLU A 20 -29.65 11.35 -8.25
N ILE A 21 -29.72 10.72 -9.43
CA ILE A 21 -29.77 11.43 -10.72
C ILE A 21 -30.95 12.39 -10.77
N ARG A 22 -32.15 11.94 -10.41
CA ARG A 22 -33.35 12.76 -10.37
C ARG A 22 -33.21 13.93 -9.42
N ASP A 23 -32.70 13.70 -8.19
CA ASP A 23 -32.59 14.74 -7.17
C ASP A 23 -31.50 15.75 -7.53
N ILE A 24 -30.35 15.33 -8.03
CA ILE A 24 -29.28 16.22 -8.55
C ILE A 24 -29.84 17.09 -9.67
N THR A 25 -30.55 16.48 -10.64
CA THR A 25 -31.16 17.20 -11.77
C THR A 25 -32.20 18.20 -11.31
N ARG A 26 -33.09 17.82 -10.40
CA ARG A 26 -34.15 18.70 -9.83
C ARG A 26 -33.54 19.88 -9.07
N LEU A 27 -32.54 19.61 -8.19
CA LEU A 27 -31.93 20.64 -7.37
C LEU A 27 -31.08 21.59 -8.21
N SER A 28 -30.28 21.09 -9.16
CA SER A 28 -29.48 21.94 -10.05
C SER A 28 -30.35 22.86 -10.92
N ASN A 29 -31.55 22.46 -11.30
CA ASN A 29 -32.51 23.30 -12.02
C ASN A 29 -33.22 24.31 -11.10
N SER A 30 -33.30 24.04 -9.80
CA SER A 30 -34.06 24.88 -8.84
C SER A 30 -33.21 26.03 -8.27
N TYR A 31 -31.88 25.90 -8.27
CA TYR A 31 -30.98 26.87 -7.66
C TYR A 31 -30.09 27.56 -8.69
N LYS A 32 -29.83 28.84 -8.53
CA LYS A 32 -28.92 29.61 -9.41
C LYS A 32 -27.46 29.18 -9.30
N LYS A 33 -27.06 28.71 -8.13
CA LYS A 33 -25.72 28.17 -7.85
C LYS A 33 -25.88 26.81 -7.21
N PHE A 34 -25.33 25.79 -7.84
CA PHE A 34 -25.39 24.42 -7.37
C PHE A 34 -23.97 23.81 -7.40
N VAL A 35 -23.53 23.32 -6.28
CA VAL A 35 -22.25 22.60 -6.10
C VAL A 35 -22.57 21.18 -5.71
N LEU A 36 -22.04 20.22 -6.44
CA LEU A 36 -22.17 18.79 -6.12
C LEU A 36 -20.98 18.35 -5.28
N LEU A 37 -21.25 17.84 -4.08
CA LEU A 37 -20.23 17.26 -3.19
C LEU A 37 -20.25 15.74 -3.32
N LEU A 38 -19.10 15.13 -3.65
CA LEU A 38 -18.95 13.70 -3.76
C LEU A 38 -18.22 13.15 -2.53
N ASN A 39 -18.96 12.53 -1.61
CA ASN A 39 -18.40 11.82 -0.46
C ASN A 39 -18.32 10.32 -0.77
N VAL A 40 -17.29 9.92 -1.47
CA VAL A 40 -17.09 8.55 -1.99
C VAL A 40 -15.71 8.02 -1.63
N GLY A 41 -15.60 6.71 -1.42
CA GLY A 41 -14.33 6.05 -1.09
C GLY A 41 -13.41 5.78 -2.30
N GLY A 42 -13.89 6.01 -3.52
CA GLY A 42 -13.13 5.76 -4.75
C GLY A 42 -13.88 6.26 -5.98
N VAL A 43 -13.39 5.89 -7.16
CA VAL A 43 -13.98 6.29 -8.44
C VAL A 43 -15.42 5.77 -8.57
N ILE A 44 -16.34 6.62 -9.04
CA ILE A 44 -17.70 6.26 -9.43
C ILE A 44 -18.00 6.77 -10.82
N ASP A 45 -19.00 6.21 -11.48
CA ASP A 45 -19.50 6.73 -12.74
C ASP A 45 -20.48 7.88 -12.46
N LEU A 46 -20.18 9.06 -13.00
CA LEU A 46 -21.03 10.24 -12.89
C LEU A 46 -22.10 10.30 -13.99
N GLY A 47 -22.00 9.43 -15.00
CA GLY A 47 -22.96 9.37 -16.11
C GLY A 47 -23.18 10.72 -16.78
N GLU A 48 -24.43 11.00 -17.08
CA GLU A 48 -24.81 12.25 -17.76
C GLU A 48 -24.73 13.49 -16.88
N ILE A 49 -24.64 13.33 -15.52
CA ILE A 49 -24.65 14.48 -14.60
C ILE A 49 -23.45 15.40 -14.86
N VAL A 50 -22.32 14.86 -15.25
CA VAL A 50 -21.12 15.66 -15.53
C VAL A 50 -21.34 16.67 -16.65
N ASN A 51 -22.27 16.40 -17.58
CA ASN A 51 -22.59 17.26 -18.71
C ASN A 51 -23.73 18.27 -18.38
N ASN A 52 -24.27 18.23 -17.17
CA ASN A 52 -25.33 19.14 -16.76
C ASN A 52 -24.78 20.53 -16.47
N SER A 53 -24.96 21.46 -17.42
CA SER A 53 -24.48 22.86 -17.33
C SER A 53 -25.04 23.66 -16.16
N LYS A 54 -26.02 23.15 -15.42
CA LYS A 54 -26.57 23.77 -14.20
C LYS A 54 -25.77 23.41 -12.95
N ILE A 55 -24.89 22.42 -13.03
CA ILE A 55 -23.94 22.10 -11.96
C ILE A 55 -22.74 23.06 -12.11
N GLY A 56 -22.62 24.00 -11.19
CA GLY A 56 -21.57 25.01 -11.22
C GLY A 56 -20.18 24.46 -10.94
N SER A 57 -20.11 23.45 -10.05
CA SER A 57 -18.87 22.72 -9.75
C SER A 57 -19.15 21.39 -9.10
N ILE A 58 -18.18 20.48 -9.23
CA ILE A 58 -18.15 19.19 -8.54
C ILE A 58 -16.93 19.22 -7.61
N LEU A 59 -17.15 18.96 -6.32
CA LEU A 59 -16.10 18.87 -5.31
C LEU A 59 -16.02 17.45 -4.77
N LEU A 60 -14.93 16.78 -5.06
CA LEU A 60 -14.61 15.48 -4.49
C LEU A 60 -14.07 15.69 -3.07
N ILE A 61 -14.86 15.33 -2.08
CA ILE A 61 -14.52 15.49 -0.66
C ILE A 61 -14.08 14.18 -0.01
N SER A 62 -14.29 13.06 -0.71
CA SER A 62 -13.95 11.71 -0.25
C SER A 62 -14.38 11.47 1.22
N GLN A 63 -13.72 10.56 1.92
CA GLN A 63 -13.95 10.30 3.35
C GLN A 63 -12.82 10.98 4.14
N GLY A 64 -13.04 12.24 4.51
CA GLY A 64 -12.00 13.15 5.02
C GLY A 64 -11.75 13.11 6.52
N GLY A 65 -12.36 12.17 7.25
CA GLY A 65 -12.14 12.03 8.70
C GLY A 65 -12.89 13.06 9.55
N SER A 66 -12.41 13.26 10.78
CA SER A 66 -13.13 13.99 11.85
C SER A 66 -13.36 15.47 11.52
N SER A 67 -12.50 16.12 10.72
CA SER A 67 -12.59 17.57 10.42
C SER A 67 -13.13 17.87 9.02
N LEU A 68 -13.74 16.88 8.34
CA LEU A 68 -14.22 17.04 6.96
C LEU A 68 -15.21 18.21 6.81
N GLY A 69 -16.14 18.36 7.76
CA GLY A 69 -17.17 19.41 7.69
C GLY A 69 -16.57 20.82 7.69
N ASP A 70 -15.61 21.08 8.56
CA ASP A 70 -14.92 22.37 8.64
C ASP A 70 -14.11 22.64 7.36
N ALA A 71 -13.39 21.64 6.86
CA ALA A 71 -12.62 21.75 5.63
C ALA A 71 -13.50 22.07 4.42
N VAL A 72 -14.66 21.41 4.30
CA VAL A 72 -15.63 21.66 3.23
C VAL A 72 -16.18 23.08 3.33
N ALA A 73 -16.56 23.55 4.54
CA ALA A 73 -17.04 24.89 4.78
C ALA A 73 -16.01 25.95 4.40
N ASP A 74 -14.73 25.75 4.75
CA ASP A 74 -13.64 26.63 4.39
C ASP A 74 -13.41 26.70 2.86
N VAL A 75 -13.51 25.57 2.16
CA VAL A 75 -13.37 25.54 0.69
C VAL A 75 -14.57 26.25 0.04
N ILE A 76 -15.80 25.93 0.41
CA ILE A 76 -17.00 26.53 -0.21
C ILE A 76 -17.07 28.05 0.03
N SER A 77 -16.64 28.51 1.21
CA SER A 77 -16.61 29.96 1.54
C SER A 77 -15.44 30.70 0.89
N GLY A 78 -14.50 30.01 0.26
CA GLY A 78 -13.28 30.60 -0.31
C GLY A 78 -12.19 30.94 0.72
N LYS A 79 -12.36 30.55 1.97
CA LYS A 79 -11.34 30.66 3.01
C LYS A 79 -10.21 29.64 2.79
N GLY A 80 -10.57 28.45 2.33
CA GLY A 80 -9.66 27.43 1.84
C GLY A 80 -9.63 27.40 0.31
N VAL A 81 -8.44 27.25 -0.30
CA VAL A 81 -8.28 27.16 -1.75
C VAL A 81 -7.93 25.73 -2.15
N PRO A 82 -8.75 25.07 -3.00
CA PRO A 82 -8.47 23.71 -3.46
C PRO A 82 -7.11 23.62 -4.16
N SER A 83 -6.38 22.57 -3.87
CA SER A 83 -5.11 22.24 -4.53
C SER A 83 -4.87 20.73 -4.63
N GLY A 84 -5.93 19.95 -4.41
CA GLY A 84 -5.91 18.49 -4.58
C GLY A 84 -5.87 18.10 -6.05
N LYS A 85 -5.26 16.97 -6.34
CA LYS A 85 -5.19 16.36 -7.68
C LYS A 85 -5.59 14.90 -7.59
N LEU A 86 -6.32 14.38 -8.58
CA LEU A 86 -6.74 12.98 -8.59
C LEU A 86 -5.54 12.04 -8.56
N SER A 87 -5.68 10.95 -7.81
CA SER A 87 -4.69 9.88 -7.69
C SER A 87 -5.00 8.67 -8.58
N ALA A 88 -6.10 8.73 -9.32
CA ALA A 88 -6.55 7.73 -10.28
C ALA A 88 -7.28 8.38 -11.44
N THR A 89 -7.23 7.73 -12.59
CA THR A 89 -7.96 8.12 -13.81
C THR A 89 -9.45 7.83 -13.64
N TRP A 90 -10.30 8.80 -13.97
CA TRP A 90 -11.75 8.64 -14.02
C TRP A 90 -12.19 8.44 -15.47
N ALA A 91 -12.66 7.25 -15.79
CA ALA A 91 -13.17 6.93 -17.12
C ALA A 91 -14.53 7.60 -17.38
N LYS A 92 -14.91 7.69 -18.67
CA LYS A 92 -16.27 8.09 -19.07
C LYS A 92 -17.26 6.95 -18.92
N SER A 93 -16.79 5.73 -19.07
CA SER A 93 -17.53 4.49 -18.91
C SER A 93 -16.69 3.47 -18.17
N TYR A 94 -17.31 2.60 -17.38
CA TYR A 94 -16.63 1.49 -16.75
C TYR A 94 -15.89 0.61 -17.77
N LEU A 95 -16.46 0.42 -18.95
CA LEU A 95 -15.89 -0.41 -20.02
C LEU A 95 -14.63 0.19 -20.67
N ASP A 96 -14.30 1.45 -20.37
CA ASP A 96 -13.05 2.07 -20.81
C ASP A 96 -11.83 1.59 -20.00
N TYR A 97 -12.04 0.99 -18.81
CA TYR A 97 -10.94 0.41 -18.03
C TYR A 97 -10.44 -0.90 -18.66
N PRO A 98 -9.13 -1.21 -18.49
CA PRO A 98 -8.58 -2.44 -19.05
C PRO A 98 -9.31 -3.67 -18.52
N PHE A 99 -9.78 -4.51 -19.45
CA PHE A 99 -10.45 -5.78 -19.16
C PHE A 99 -11.55 -5.66 -18.07
N ALA A 100 -12.34 -4.59 -18.15
CA ALA A 100 -13.36 -4.25 -17.15
C ALA A 100 -14.37 -5.38 -16.93
N GLU A 101 -14.82 -6.06 -17.99
CA GLU A 101 -15.80 -7.15 -17.92
C GLU A 101 -15.25 -8.37 -17.16
N ASP A 102 -13.93 -8.64 -17.28
CA ASP A 102 -13.30 -9.79 -16.64
C ASP A 102 -13.30 -9.68 -15.09
N PHE A 103 -13.34 -8.46 -14.56
CA PHE A 103 -13.19 -8.25 -13.11
C PHE A 103 -14.31 -8.87 -12.28
N SER A 104 -15.55 -8.78 -12.77
CA SER A 104 -16.76 -9.29 -12.10
C SER A 104 -17.27 -10.61 -12.67
N ASP A 105 -16.65 -11.16 -13.73
CA ASP A 105 -17.06 -12.41 -14.36
C ASP A 105 -16.73 -13.60 -13.44
N GLU A 106 -17.73 -14.46 -13.19
CA GLU A 106 -17.57 -15.67 -12.38
C GLU A 106 -16.54 -16.65 -12.97
N LYS A 107 -16.29 -16.62 -14.28
CA LYS A 107 -15.24 -17.38 -14.94
C LYS A 107 -13.85 -17.06 -14.38
N TYR A 108 -13.63 -15.82 -13.91
CA TYR A 108 -12.39 -15.33 -13.33
C TYR A 108 -12.44 -15.25 -11.80
N PHE A 109 -13.28 -16.06 -11.18
CA PHE A 109 -13.43 -16.06 -9.71
C PHE A 109 -12.18 -16.56 -9.00
N SER A 110 -11.57 -17.63 -9.50
CA SER A 110 -10.34 -18.22 -8.91
C SER A 110 -9.06 -17.61 -9.48
N ASP A 111 -9.03 -17.30 -10.78
CA ASP A 111 -7.88 -16.69 -11.46
C ASP A 111 -8.23 -15.31 -11.99
N THR A 112 -7.48 -14.31 -11.58
CA THR A 112 -7.57 -12.95 -12.13
C THR A 112 -6.37 -12.69 -13.01
N TYR A 113 -6.60 -12.59 -14.32
CA TYR A 113 -5.55 -12.36 -15.30
C TYR A 113 -5.28 -10.86 -15.47
N TYR A 114 -4.04 -10.44 -15.26
CA TYR A 114 -3.60 -9.06 -15.40
C TYR A 114 -3.09 -8.81 -16.82
N LYS A 115 -4.01 -9.00 -17.79
CA LYS A 115 -3.72 -8.96 -19.22
C LYS A 115 -3.20 -7.62 -19.71
N GLU A 116 -3.49 -6.56 -18.96
CA GLU A 116 -2.98 -5.21 -19.22
C GLU A 116 -1.48 -5.05 -18.90
N GLY A 117 -0.86 -6.01 -18.22
CA GLY A 117 0.54 -5.95 -17.85
C GLY A 117 0.90 -4.68 -17.08
N ILE A 118 1.83 -3.90 -17.60
CA ILE A 118 2.25 -2.62 -16.99
C ILE A 118 1.30 -1.45 -17.27
N PHE A 119 0.26 -1.65 -18.09
CA PHE A 119 -0.64 -0.59 -18.53
C PHE A 119 -1.84 -0.42 -17.61
N VAL A 120 -1.58 0.04 -16.37
CA VAL A 120 -2.62 0.35 -15.39
C VAL A 120 -2.93 1.85 -15.40
N GLY A 121 -4.21 2.21 -15.25
CA GLY A 121 -4.67 3.59 -15.15
C GLY A 121 -4.28 4.44 -16.37
N TYR A 122 -3.78 5.67 -16.14
CA TYR A 122 -3.44 6.61 -17.22
C TYR A 122 -2.49 6.01 -18.26
N ARG A 123 -1.63 5.05 -17.90
CA ARG A 123 -0.72 4.38 -18.86
C ARG A 123 -1.51 3.63 -19.94
N TYR A 124 -2.62 3.01 -19.58
CA TYR A 124 -3.52 2.34 -20.51
C TYR A 124 -4.30 3.35 -21.36
N PHE A 125 -4.92 4.34 -20.71
CA PHE A 125 -5.73 5.34 -21.39
C PHE A 125 -4.93 6.10 -22.47
N GLU A 126 -3.72 6.52 -22.14
CA GLU A 126 -2.83 7.20 -23.08
C GLU A 126 -2.38 6.28 -24.22
N LYS A 127 -1.99 5.04 -23.92
CA LYS A 127 -1.52 4.08 -24.93
C LYS A 127 -2.64 3.66 -25.89
N LYS A 128 -3.87 3.50 -25.40
CA LYS A 128 -5.07 3.21 -26.21
C LYS A 128 -5.71 4.46 -26.80
N GLN A 129 -5.20 5.66 -26.49
CA GLN A 129 -5.76 6.96 -26.92
C GLN A 129 -7.24 7.12 -26.50
N ILE A 130 -7.62 6.55 -25.36
CA ILE A 130 -8.93 6.72 -24.75
C ILE A 130 -8.90 8.00 -23.92
N LYS A 131 -9.77 8.96 -24.27
CA LYS A 131 -9.89 10.20 -23.51
C LYS A 131 -10.69 9.95 -22.24
N PRO A 132 -10.08 10.08 -21.04
CA PRO A 132 -10.80 9.91 -19.77
C PRO A 132 -11.82 11.04 -19.53
N LEU A 133 -12.68 10.87 -18.55
CA LEU A 133 -13.51 11.94 -18.02
C LEU A 133 -12.64 12.97 -17.29
N PHE A 134 -11.81 12.49 -16.36
CA PHE A 134 -10.77 13.26 -15.70
C PHE A 134 -9.45 12.48 -15.69
N PRO A 135 -8.35 13.07 -16.19
CA PRO A 135 -7.07 12.37 -16.25
C PRO A 135 -6.44 12.22 -14.85
N PHE A 136 -5.49 11.30 -14.74
CA PHE A 136 -4.62 11.20 -13.57
C PHE A 136 -3.90 12.52 -13.29
N GLY A 137 -3.90 12.95 -12.03
CA GLY A 137 -3.31 14.22 -11.63
C GLY A 137 -4.18 15.44 -11.84
N PHE A 138 -5.39 15.31 -12.42
CA PHE A 138 -6.30 16.42 -12.66
C PHE A 138 -6.82 17.03 -11.34
N GLY A 139 -6.98 18.36 -11.32
CA GLY A 139 -7.63 19.09 -10.24
C GLY A 139 -7.60 20.59 -10.48
N LEU A 140 -8.72 21.25 -10.23
CA LEU A 140 -8.89 22.70 -10.38
C LEU A 140 -8.63 23.43 -9.07
N SER A 141 -8.33 24.70 -9.16
CA SER A 141 -8.15 25.62 -8.03
C SER A 141 -9.01 26.88 -8.22
N TYR A 142 -8.99 27.78 -7.23
CA TYR A 142 -9.60 29.11 -7.36
C TYR A 142 -8.64 30.15 -7.97
N THR A 143 -7.46 29.71 -8.35
CA THR A 143 -6.42 30.52 -9.00
C THR A 143 -5.70 29.70 -10.05
N ASP A 144 -5.03 30.36 -10.98
CA ASP A 144 -4.31 29.74 -12.08
C ASP A 144 -2.80 29.91 -11.90
N PHE A 145 -2.03 28.95 -12.45
CA PHE A 145 -0.58 28.95 -12.35
C PHE A 145 0.06 28.83 -13.73
N GLU A 146 1.21 29.46 -13.87
CA GLU A 146 2.08 29.35 -15.05
C GLU A 146 3.38 28.62 -14.66
N ILE A 147 3.76 27.63 -15.47
CA ILE A 147 5.02 26.91 -15.36
C ILE A 147 5.94 27.41 -16.48
N SER A 148 7.12 27.92 -16.12
CA SER A 148 8.07 28.54 -17.05
C SER A 148 9.53 28.26 -16.67
N ASP A 149 10.46 28.67 -17.52
CA ASP A 149 11.91 28.61 -17.29
C ASP A 149 12.41 27.19 -16.87
N THR A 150 11.91 26.16 -17.53
CA THR A 150 12.30 24.77 -17.21
C THR A 150 13.71 24.49 -17.69
N LYS A 151 14.57 24.02 -16.78
CA LYS A 151 15.95 23.60 -17.03
C LYS A 151 16.16 22.21 -16.49
N ILE A 152 16.94 21.40 -17.21
CA ILE A 152 17.30 20.04 -16.77
C ILE A 152 18.82 19.96 -16.65
N THR A 153 19.25 19.31 -15.59
CA THR A 153 20.63 18.89 -15.38
C THR A 153 20.66 17.42 -15.01
N ALA A 154 21.69 16.73 -15.42
CA ALA A 154 21.88 15.32 -15.08
C ALA A 154 23.31 15.10 -14.60
N ASN A 155 23.48 14.20 -13.64
CA ASN A 155 24.76 13.61 -13.25
C ASN A 155 24.64 12.09 -13.35
N GLU A 156 25.62 11.34 -12.84
CA GLU A 156 25.64 9.88 -12.93
C GLU A 156 24.52 9.19 -12.17
N GLU A 157 23.95 9.83 -11.15
CA GLU A 157 22.95 9.21 -10.25
C GLU A 157 21.56 9.81 -10.44
N HIS A 158 21.47 11.11 -10.73
CA HIS A 158 20.22 11.86 -10.67
C HIS A 158 19.98 12.75 -11.88
N ILE A 159 18.70 12.93 -12.20
CA ILE A 159 18.22 13.95 -13.12
C ILE A 159 17.43 14.96 -12.30
N SER A 160 17.80 16.25 -12.43
CA SER A 160 17.15 17.37 -11.72
C SER A 160 16.48 18.31 -12.71
N VAL A 161 15.21 18.58 -12.49
CA VAL A 161 14.38 19.49 -13.28
C VAL A 161 14.06 20.70 -12.41
N SER A 162 14.52 21.87 -12.80
CA SER A 162 14.21 23.14 -12.13
C SER A 162 13.28 23.97 -13.00
N THR A 163 12.22 24.50 -12.40
CA THR A 163 11.22 25.31 -13.09
C THR A 163 10.70 26.43 -12.19
N LYS A 164 10.13 27.47 -12.78
CA LYS A 164 9.40 28.52 -12.05
C LYS A 164 7.91 28.26 -12.11
N VAL A 165 7.24 28.43 -11.00
CA VAL A 165 5.78 28.38 -10.89
C VAL A 165 5.30 29.71 -10.36
N LYS A 166 4.41 30.37 -11.10
CA LYS A 166 3.86 31.67 -10.77
C LYS A 166 2.34 31.58 -10.63
N ASN A 167 1.80 32.18 -9.60
CA ASN A 167 0.36 32.37 -9.48
C ASN A 167 -0.03 33.56 -10.38
N ILE A 168 -0.76 33.27 -11.47
CA ILE A 168 -1.21 34.28 -12.45
C ILE A 168 -2.65 34.74 -12.20
N GLY A 169 -3.32 34.17 -11.19
CA GLY A 169 -4.63 34.64 -10.76
C GLY A 169 -4.59 36.02 -10.08
N LYS A 170 -5.77 36.57 -9.81
CA LYS A 170 -5.90 37.95 -9.31
C LYS A 170 -6.37 38.04 -7.86
N THR A 171 -6.96 36.98 -7.31
CA THR A 171 -7.74 37.05 -6.06
C THR A 171 -7.22 36.12 -4.98
N TYR A 172 -6.93 34.88 -5.31
CA TYR A 172 -6.63 33.84 -4.33
C TYR A 172 -5.15 33.44 -4.33
N GLY A 173 -4.60 33.28 -3.15
CA GLY A 173 -3.36 32.52 -2.98
C GLY A 173 -3.65 31.03 -3.07
N GLY A 174 -2.76 30.26 -3.69
CA GLY A 174 -2.97 28.82 -3.88
C GLY A 174 -1.68 28.05 -3.99
N LYS A 175 -1.80 26.74 -4.12
CA LYS A 175 -0.68 25.79 -4.33
C LYS A 175 -0.89 25.03 -5.62
N GLU A 176 0.21 24.73 -6.33
CA GLU A 176 0.18 23.88 -7.52
C GLU A 176 1.06 22.66 -7.33
N VAL A 177 0.68 21.55 -8.01
CA VAL A 177 1.46 20.32 -8.09
C VAL A 177 2.15 20.23 -9.44
N ILE A 178 3.45 20.12 -9.43
CA ILE A 178 4.27 19.93 -10.61
C ILE A 178 4.57 18.44 -10.74
N GLN A 179 4.20 17.86 -11.88
CA GLN A 179 4.33 16.43 -12.16
C GLN A 179 5.34 16.25 -13.30
N LEU A 180 6.32 15.40 -13.09
CA LEU A 180 7.31 15.02 -14.09
C LEU A 180 7.02 13.63 -14.61
N TYR A 181 6.95 13.52 -15.94
CA TYR A 181 6.79 12.23 -16.62
C TYR A 181 7.95 12.03 -17.57
N VAL A 182 8.26 10.75 -17.84
CA VAL A 182 9.27 10.38 -18.83
C VAL A 182 8.70 9.33 -19.77
N SER A 183 8.86 9.53 -21.09
CA SER A 183 8.65 8.47 -22.07
C SER A 183 9.95 7.71 -22.26
N GLN A 184 9.84 6.44 -22.47
CA GLN A 184 10.97 5.53 -22.72
C GLN A 184 11.03 5.18 -24.21
N PRO A 185 12.21 4.74 -24.73
CA PRO A 185 12.32 4.19 -26.08
C PRO A 185 11.31 3.05 -26.30
N GLN A 186 10.74 2.97 -27.51
CA GLN A 186 9.75 1.96 -27.87
C GLN A 186 10.36 0.76 -28.59
N GLU A 187 11.68 0.77 -28.85
CA GLU A 187 12.36 -0.32 -29.56
C GLU A 187 12.63 -1.51 -28.60
N GLY A 188 12.14 -2.69 -28.99
CA GLY A 188 12.39 -3.95 -28.31
C GLY A 188 11.39 -4.27 -27.19
N LEU A 189 11.16 -3.41 -26.21
CA LEU A 189 10.17 -3.59 -25.14
C LEU A 189 9.02 -2.60 -25.28
N VAL A 190 7.80 -3.09 -25.24
CA VAL A 190 6.62 -2.21 -25.21
C VAL A 190 6.61 -1.41 -23.91
N THR A 191 6.51 -0.08 -24.02
CA THR A 191 6.52 0.83 -22.87
C THR A 191 5.32 1.78 -22.91
N PRO A 192 4.89 2.36 -21.76
CA PRO A 192 3.88 3.40 -21.75
C PRO A 192 4.29 4.63 -22.56
N VAL A 193 3.31 5.42 -23.00
CA VAL A 193 3.57 6.71 -23.67
C VAL A 193 4.47 7.59 -22.79
N LYS A 194 4.18 7.61 -21.50
CA LYS A 194 5.01 8.19 -20.44
C LYS A 194 4.61 7.64 -19.09
N SER A 195 5.51 7.74 -18.11
CA SER A 195 5.24 7.36 -16.72
C SER A 195 5.68 8.45 -15.78
N LEU A 196 4.93 8.65 -14.68
CA LEU A 196 5.32 9.54 -13.59
C LEU A 196 6.66 9.08 -13.01
N VAL A 197 7.61 10.00 -12.85
CA VAL A 197 8.91 9.71 -12.22
C VAL A 197 9.11 10.51 -10.93
N ALA A 198 8.52 11.70 -10.83
CA ALA A 198 8.59 12.53 -9.63
C ALA A 198 7.54 13.63 -9.64
N PHE A 199 7.32 14.24 -8.49
CA PHE A 199 6.42 15.38 -8.32
C PHE A 199 6.88 16.28 -7.19
N ALA A 200 6.40 17.53 -7.19
CA ALA A 200 6.53 18.45 -6.06
C ALA A 200 5.32 19.37 -5.97
N LYS A 201 5.02 19.84 -4.77
CA LYS A 201 3.96 20.82 -4.50
C LYS A 201 4.55 22.13 -4.03
N THR A 202 4.07 23.26 -4.58
CA THR A 202 4.52 24.59 -4.16
C THR A 202 4.07 24.90 -2.73
N LYS A 203 4.72 25.87 -2.09
CA LYS A 203 4.10 26.61 -0.99
C LYS A 203 2.87 27.37 -1.51
N THR A 204 2.09 27.97 -0.61
CA THR A 204 1.04 28.90 -1.02
C THR A 204 1.68 30.12 -1.70
N LEU A 205 1.29 30.39 -2.95
CA LEU A 205 1.73 31.55 -3.72
C LEU A 205 0.58 32.57 -3.80
N LEU A 206 0.83 33.78 -3.36
CA LEU A 206 -0.10 34.90 -3.51
C LEU A 206 -0.22 35.34 -4.98
N PRO A 207 -1.27 36.06 -5.39
CA PRO A 207 -1.38 36.60 -6.74
C PRO A 207 -0.12 37.34 -7.18
N GLY A 208 0.47 36.94 -8.32
CA GLY A 208 1.72 37.44 -8.84
C GLY A 208 3.01 36.90 -8.23
N GLU A 209 2.93 36.17 -7.12
CA GLU A 209 4.08 35.52 -6.49
C GLU A 209 4.59 34.34 -7.31
N GLU A 210 5.90 34.13 -7.34
CA GLU A 210 6.55 33.00 -7.99
C GLU A 210 7.44 32.19 -7.03
N GLN A 211 7.66 30.93 -7.35
CA GLN A 211 8.57 30.03 -6.66
C GLN A 211 9.39 29.23 -7.67
N SER A 212 10.69 29.11 -7.45
CA SER A 212 11.50 28.12 -8.13
C SER A 212 11.34 26.76 -7.44
N VAL A 213 11.02 25.74 -8.21
CA VAL A 213 10.85 24.36 -7.76
C VAL A 213 11.89 23.50 -8.47
N THR A 214 12.65 22.72 -7.70
CA THR A 214 13.57 21.71 -8.25
C THR A 214 13.09 20.34 -7.83
N ILE A 215 12.92 19.47 -8.80
CA ILE A 215 12.45 18.09 -8.63
C ILE A 215 13.53 17.17 -9.15
N THR A 216 13.96 16.23 -8.30
CA THR A 216 15.04 15.29 -8.63
C THR A 216 14.51 13.86 -8.59
N PHE A 217 14.92 13.04 -9.54
CA PHE A 217 14.65 11.61 -9.56
C PHE A 217 15.92 10.82 -9.91
N ASP A 218 15.95 9.58 -9.45
CA ASP A 218 17.09 8.67 -9.67
C ASP A 218 17.17 8.27 -11.15
N MET A 219 18.39 8.23 -11.71
CA MET A 219 18.65 7.76 -13.07
C MET A 219 18.11 6.34 -13.30
N LYS A 220 18.15 5.48 -12.30
CA LYS A 220 17.61 4.11 -12.36
C LYS A 220 16.09 4.08 -12.56
N SER A 221 15.37 5.18 -12.32
CA SER A 221 13.93 5.27 -12.64
C SER A 221 13.64 5.18 -14.14
N LEU A 222 14.66 5.32 -14.99
CA LEU A 222 14.56 5.11 -16.44
C LEU A 222 14.61 3.63 -16.84
N ALA A 223 15.00 2.73 -15.93
CA ALA A 223 15.17 1.31 -16.23
C ALA A 223 13.80 0.61 -16.33
N VAL A 224 13.74 -0.39 -17.20
CA VAL A 224 12.65 -1.36 -17.36
C VAL A 224 13.14 -2.74 -16.95
N PHE A 225 12.24 -3.59 -16.47
CA PHE A 225 12.61 -4.97 -16.14
C PHE A 225 12.51 -5.86 -17.37
N ASP A 226 13.61 -6.48 -17.70
CA ASP A 226 13.70 -7.49 -18.76
C ASP A 226 13.62 -8.89 -18.16
N GLU A 227 12.55 -9.61 -18.50
CA GLU A 227 12.28 -10.96 -17.97
C GLU A 227 13.25 -12.01 -18.52
N GLU A 228 13.79 -11.83 -19.73
CA GLU A 228 14.71 -12.82 -20.33
C GLU A 228 16.03 -12.87 -19.55
N THR A 229 16.54 -11.71 -19.18
CA THR A 229 17.82 -11.59 -18.45
C THR A 229 17.63 -11.42 -16.94
N ALA A 230 16.38 -11.33 -16.46
CA ALA A 230 16.03 -10.99 -15.09
C ALA A 230 16.80 -9.76 -14.58
N SER A 231 16.79 -8.67 -15.34
CA SER A 231 17.59 -7.49 -15.07
C SER A 231 16.82 -6.20 -15.28
N TYR A 232 17.16 -5.17 -14.52
CA TYR A 232 16.71 -3.81 -14.82
C TYR A 232 17.69 -3.16 -15.81
N ILE A 233 17.16 -2.66 -16.93
CA ILE A 233 17.95 -2.14 -18.04
C ILE A 233 17.47 -0.74 -18.42
N ILE A 234 18.37 0.25 -18.42
CA ILE A 234 18.15 1.52 -19.11
C ILE A 234 18.45 1.25 -20.60
N LYS A 235 17.43 1.27 -21.44
CA LYS A 235 17.55 0.98 -22.86
C LYS A 235 18.21 2.14 -23.61
N ARG A 236 19.03 1.82 -24.61
CA ARG A 236 19.53 2.83 -25.55
C ARG A 236 18.36 3.51 -26.27
N GLY A 237 18.53 4.78 -26.57
CA GLY A 237 17.54 5.52 -27.34
C GLY A 237 17.24 6.89 -26.74
N ARG A 238 16.11 7.42 -27.16
CA ARG A 238 15.64 8.74 -26.76
C ARG A 238 14.53 8.63 -25.72
N TYR A 239 14.72 9.34 -24.63
CA TYR A 239 13.73 9.56 -23.58
C TYR A 239 13.24 11.01 -23.70
N ILE A 240 11.96 11.24 -23.45
CA ILE A 240 11.39 12.60 -23.45
C ILE A 240 10.90 12.92 -22.06
N VAL A 241 11.35 14.03 -21.51
CA VAL A 241 10.87 14.56 -20.22
C VAL A 241 9.67 15.46 -20.46
N TYR A 242 8.61 15.24 -19.70
CA TYR A 242 7.40 16.05 -19.69
C TYR A 242 7.24 16.71 -18.32
N ILE A 243 6.71 17.93 -18.32
CA ILE A 243 6.32 18.66 -17.12
C ILE A 243 4.89 19.18 -17.26
N GLY A 244 4.10 19.06 -16.22
CA GLY A 244 2.71 19.54 -16.23
C GLY A 244 2.04 19.45 -14.88
N THR A 245 0.72 19.63 -14.88
CA THR A 245 -0.14 19.61 -13.70
C THR A 245 -1.04 18.36 -13.64
N ASP A 246 -1.09 17.61 -14.73
CA ASP A 246 -1.75 16.29 -14.85
C ASP A 246 -1.18 15.51 -16.04
N SER A 247 -1.63 14.27 -16.24
CA SER A 247 -1.09 13.40 -17.29
C SER A 247 -1.40 13.92 -18.70
N GLU A 248 -2.58 14.46 -18.98
CA GLU A 248 -2.94 14.99 -20.30
C GLU A 248 -2.32 16.37 -20.60
N ASN A 249 -2.24 17.24 -19.59
CA ASN A 249 -1.74 18.62 -19.74
C ASN A 249 -0.24 18.75 -19.47
N SER A 250 0.52 17.67 -19.60
CA SER A 250 1.99 17.69 -19.53
C SER A 250 2.60 18.02 -20.90
N LYS A 251 3.63 18.87 -20.90
CA LYS A 251 4.33 19.34 -22.10
C LYS A 251 5.71 18.71 -22.16
N LYS A 252 6.14 18.34 -23.37
CA LYS A 252 7.51 17.92 -23.66
C LYS A 252 8.47 19.07 -23.44
N VAL A 253 9.56 18.85 -22.73
CA VAL A 253 10.52 19.93 -22.40
C VAL A 253 11.96 19.62 -22.81
N HIS A 254 12.39 18.35 -22.75
CA HIS A 254 13.75 17.96 -23.10
C HIS A 254 13.78 16.54 -23.65
N ASN A 255 14.82 16.29 -24.50
CA ASN A 255 15.25 14.92 -24.83
C ASN A 255 16.44 14.52 -23.95
N LEU A 256 16.43 13.27 -23.49
CA LEU A 256 17.59 12.61 -22.91
C LEU A 256 18.02 11.50 -23.87
N ILE A 257 19.31 11.41 -24.16
CA ILE A 257 19.87 10.40 -25.09
C ILE A 257 20.75 9.44 -24.31
N VAL A 258 20.44 8.17 -24.44
CA VAL A 258 21.24 7.05 -23.93
C VAL A 258 21.86 6.31 -25.13
N SER A 259 23.18 6.18 -25.16
CA SER A 259 23.91 5.61 -26.29
C SER A 259 23.86 4.08 -26.34
N ASP A 260 23.86 3.44 -25.18
CA ASP A 260 23.99 1.99 -25.05
C ASP A 260 23.01 1.45 -23.99
N ASP A 261 22.62 0.17 -24.11
CA ASP A 261 21.87 -0.50 -23.06
C ASP A 261 22.71 -0.67 -21.80
N ILE A 262 22.20 -0.24 -20.65
CA ILE A 262 22.89 -0.27 -19.36
C ILE A 262 22.11 -1.14 -18.37
N ILE A 263 22.70 -2.25 -17.97
CA ILE A 263 22.14 -3.07 -16.88
C ILE A 263 22.45 -2.37 -15.56
N THR A 264 21.41 -1.92 -14.86
CA THR A 264 21.54 -1.23 -13.57
C THR A 264 21.48 -2.20 -12.39
N GLU A 265 20.76 -3.32 -12.56
CA GLU A 265 20.58 -4.31 -11.50
C GLU A 265 20.34 -5.70 -12.12
N LYS A 266 21.03 -6.72 -11.61
CA LYS A 266 20.81 -8.13 -11.92
C LYS A 266 20.03 -8.77 -10.79
N CYS A 267 18.86 -9.30 -11.13
CA CYS A 267 17.95 -9.94 -10.19
C CYS A 267 17.90 -11.46 -10.39
N LYS A 268 17.17 -12.13 -9.54
CA LYS A 268 16.77 -13.53 -9.71
C LYS A 268 15.36 -13.55 -10.30
N ARG A 269 15.10 -14.43 -11.25
CA ARG A 269 13.73 -14.68 -11.68
C ARG A 269 12.95 -15.35 -10.55
N ILE A 270 11.84 -14.73 -10.15
CA ILE A 270 11.08 -15.15 -8.96
C ILE A 270 9.76 -15.84 -9.30
N THR A 271 9.25 -15.66 -10.51
CA THR A 271 7.99 -16.26 -10.93
C THR A 271 7.96 -16.49 -12.46
N TYR A 272 7.08 -17.38 -12.87
CA TYR A 272 6.80 -17.65 -14.27
C TYR A 272 5.29 -17.54 -14.49
N SER A 273 4.87 -16.91 -15.57
CA SER A 273 3.49 -16.81 -15.98
C SER A 273 3.33 -17.32 -17.38
N SER A 274 2.21 -18.00 -17.62
CA SER A 274 1.76 -18.38 -18.97
C SER A 274 0.84 -17.33 -19.58
N ILE A 275 0.71 -16.15 -18.96
CA ILE A 275 -0.16 -15.11 -19.47
C ILE A 275 0.45 -14.52 -20.76
N GLU A 276 -0.33 -14.50 -21.82
CA GLU A 276 -0.06 -13.61 -22.94
C GLU A 276 -0.67 -12.24 -22.59
N GLU A 277 0.18 -11.24 -22.42
CA GLU A 277 -0.28 -9.86 -22.30
C GLU A 277 -0.91 -9.46 -23.64
N THR A 278 -2.23 -9.51 -23.71
CA THR A 278 -3.00 -9.34 -24.95
C THR A 278 -3.40 -7.88 -25.20
N CYS A 279 -2.65 -6.95 -24.68
CA CYS A 279 -2.82 -5.58 -25.11
C CYS A 279 -2.24 -5.42 -26.52
N ASP A 280 -3.07 -5.58 -27.55
CA ASP A 280 -2.76 -5.20 -28.93
C ASP A 280 -2.53 -3.68 -28.98
N PHE A 281 -1.34 -3.28 -28.60
CA PHE A 281 -0.90 -1.92 -28.79
C PHE A 281 -0.27 -1.84 -30.18
N HIS A 282 -1.03 -1.36 -31.13
CA HIS A 282 -0.44 -1.02 -32.42
C HIS A 282 0.60 0.08 -32.22
N ASP A 283 1.82 -0.18 -32.66
CA ASP A 283 2.96 0.78 -32.62
C ASP A 283 2.75 1.96 -33.60
N ASN A 284 1.61 2.61 -33.57
CA ASN A 284 1.24 3.65 -34.53
C ASN A 284 1.50 5.09 -34.07
N ALA A 285 2.21 5.29 -32.99
CA ALA A 285 2.71 6.63 -32.69
C ALA A 285 4.12 6.78 -33.26
N GLU A 286 4.24 7.16 -34.54
CA GLU A 286 5.40 7.91 -34.97
C GLU A 286 5.59 9.04 -33.95
N MET A 287 6.52 8.87 -33.01
CA MET A 287 6.90 9.98 -32.12
C MET A 287 7.48 11.07 -33.04
N ARG A 288 6.66 12.09 -33.37
CA ARG A 288 7.17 13.30 -33.99
C ARG A 288 8.19 13.89 -33.04
N PHE A 289 9.43 13.85 -33.46
CA PHE A 289 10.54 14.38 -32.68
C PHE A 289 10.53 15.89 -32.82
N ASP A 290 9.98 16.56 -31.80
CA ASP A 290 10.08 18.00 -31.69
C ASP A 290 11.56 18.39 -31.50
N GLU A 291 11.99 19.55 -32.03
CA GLU A 291 13.30 20.13 -31.76
C GLU A 291 13.35 20.62 -30.30
N LEU A 292 13.63 19.70 -29.40
CA LEU A 292 13.77 19.99 -27.96
C LEU A 292 15.24 20.10 -27.57
N PRO A 293 15.57 20.88 -26.55
CA PRO A 293 16.88 20.83 -25.92
C PRO A 293 17.23 19.38 -25.56
N THR A 294 18.47 18.99 -25.84
CA THR A 294 18.90 17.59 -25.73
C THR A 294 20.09 17.45 -24.79
N ILE A 295 20.05 16.47 -23.90
CA ILE A 295 21.14 16.11 -22.99
C ILE A 295 21.55 14.67 -23.29
N ALA A 296 22.81 14.46 -23.63
CA ALA A 296 23.37 13.10 -23.66
C ALA A 296 23.72 12.68 -22.25
N LEU A 297 23.17 11.53 -21.81
CA LEU A 297 23.44 10.99 -20.50
C LEU A 297 24.76 10.17 -20.55
N ASP A 298 25.70 10.52 -19.70
CA ASP A 298 26.92 9.71 -19.51
C ASP A 298 26.66 8.67 -18.40
N LEU A 299 26.38 7.44 -18.81
CA LEU A 299 26.02 6.34 -17.92
C LEU A 299 27.16 5.31 -17.75
N LYS A 300 28.37 5.62 -18.23
CA LYS A 300 29.50 4.68 -18.25
C LYS A 300 29.96 4.23 -16.86
N ASN A 301 29.72 5.05 -15.85
CA ASN A 301 30.12 4.79 -14.47
C ASN A 301 28.99 4.19 -13.61
N ILE A 302 27.80 3.98 -14.16
CA ILE A 302 26.72 3.30 -13.43
C ILE A 302 27.16 1.86 -13.12
N LYS A 303 27.27 1.56 -11.82
CA LYS A 303 27.60 0.22 -11.37
C LYS A 303 26.37 -0.67 -11.40
N THR A 304 26.48 -1.81 -12.06
CA THR A 304 25.46 -2.86 -11.99
C THR A 304 25.42 -3.41 -10.58
N LEU A 305 24.26 -3.31 -9.93
CA LEU A 305 23.98 -3.95 -8.66
C LEU A 305 23.78 -5.44 -8.90
N SER A 306 24.35 -6.28 -8.06
CA SER A 306 24.14 -7.73 -8.09
C SER A 306 23.92 -8.23 -6.68
N HIS A 307 23.06 -9.22 -6.52
CA HIS A 307 22.65 -9.74 -5.23
C HIS A 307 23.18 -11.15 -5.00
N ILE A 308 23.43 -11.50 -3.75
CA ILE A 308 23.79 -12.86 -3.33
C ILE A 308 22.55 -13.48 -2.69
N TYR A 309 21.98 -14.45 -3.37
CA TYR A 309 20.82 -15.21 -2.88
C TYR A 309 21.32 -16.45 -2.14
N ASP A 310 21.65 -16.28 -0.85
CA ASP A 310 22.20 -17.38 -0.04
C ASP A 310 21.07 -18.23 0.55
N ASP A 311 21.15 -19.54 0.28
CA ASP A 311 20.22 -20.55 0.80
C ASP A 311 20.81 -21.35 1.98
N LYS A 312 22.03 -21.03 2.41
CA LYS A 312 22.72 -21.79 3.45
C LYS A 312 22.27 -21.35 4.83
N THR A 313 21.50 -22.18 5.49
CA THR A 313 21.20 -22.07 6.91
C THR A 313 22.09 -23.05 7.69
N GLU A 314 22.96 -22.56 8.56
CA GLU A 314 23.80 -23.39 9.39
C GLU A 314 22.96 -24.05 10.51
N SER A 315 23.16 -25.35 10.69
CA SER A 315 22.54 -26.10 11.79
C SER A 315 23.38 -25.93 13.07
N ILE A 316 22.97 -25.00 13.93
CA ILE A 316 23.59 -24.78 15.24
C ILE A 316 22.80 -25.56 16.31
N LYS A 317 23.46 -26.25 17.23
CA LYS A 317 22.78 -26.92 18.39
C LYS A 317 22.33 -25.88 19.40
N SER A 318 21.13 -26.08 19.99
CA SER A 318 20.64 -25.24 21.09
C SER A 318 21.53 -25.42 22.32
N THR A 319 21.87 -24.31 23.00
CA THR A 319 22.66 -24.32 24.23
C THR A 319 21.80 -24.54 25.47
N ASN A 320 20.56 -24.11 25.46
CA ASN A 320 19.56 -24.26 26.54
C ASN A 320 20.09 -23.86 27.94
N LEU A 321 20.79 -22.73 28.02
CA LEU A 321 21.40 -22.19 29.26
C LEU A 321 20.40 -21.34 30.09
N GLY A 322 19.24 -21.01 29.50
CA GLY A 322 18.17 -20.30 30.20
C GLY A 322 18.34 -18.76 30.19
N TYR A 323 19.05 -18.21 29.22
CA TYR A 323 19.17 -16.76 29.05
C TYR A 323 17.81 -16.09 28.83
N THR A 324 17.73 -14.82 29.24
CA THR A 324 16.55 -13.97 29.05
C THR A 324 16.86 -12.80 28.12
N LEU A 325 15.83 -12.13 27.62
CA LEU A 325 15.99 -10.95 26.79
C LEU A 325 16.72 -9.79 27.55
N ASP A 326 16.62 -9.76 28.87
CA ASP A 326 17.31 -8.78 29.69
C ASP A 326 18.84 -9.00 29.68
N ASP A 327 19.33 -10.24 29.54
CA ASP A 327 20.76 -10.54 29.36
C ASP A 327 21.28 -9.94 28.01
N VAL A 328 20.43 -9.89 26.99
CA VAL A 328 20.75 -9.23 25.70
C VAL A 328 20.76 -7.71 25.86
N LYS A 329 19.75 -7.13 26.55
CA LYS A 329 19.65 -5.69 26.80
C LYS A 329 20.87 -5.14 27.53
N VAL A 330 21.38 -5.87 28.52
CA VAL A 330 22.60 -5.49 29.27
C VAL A 330 23.90 -5.91 28.55
N LYS A 331 23.81 -6.40 27.30
CA LYS A 331 24.96 -6.84 26.47
C LYS A 331 25.80 -7.95 27.08
N LYS A 332 25.23 -8.79 27.94
CA LYS A 332 25.89 -9.98 28.52
C LYS A 332 26.06 -11.07 27.45
N ILE A 333 25.11 -11.17 26.50
CA ILE A 333 25.13 -12.08 25.37
C ILE A 333 24.70 -11.36 24.09
N SER A 334 25.04 -11.89 22.93
CA SER A 334 24.54 -11.42 21.63
C SER A 334 23.10 -11.90 21.38
N ILE A 335 22.40 -11.24 20.43
CA ILE A 335 21.08 -11.70 19.98
C ILE A 335 21.18 -13.10 19.40
N ASN A 336 22.21 -13.39 18.60
CA ASN A 336 22.44 -14.69 18.01
C ASN A 336 22.61 -15.80 19.06
N ASP A 337 23.42 -15.56 20.10
CA ASP A 337 23.61 -16.51 21.20
C ASP A 337 22.31 -16.73 21.97
N PHE A 338 21.54 -15.68 22.22
CA PHE A 338 20.22 -15.76 22.84
C PHE A 338 19.24 -16.62 22.01
N VAL A 339 19.15 -16.38 20.71
CA VAL A 339 18.30 -17.17 19.82
C VAL A 339 18.75 -18.62 19.73
N CYS A 340 20.08 -18.88 19.76
CA CYS A 340 20.63 -20.25 19.85
C CYS A 340 20.34 -20.92 21.19
N ASP A 341 20.04 -20.16 22.26
CA ASP A 341 19.66 -20.70 23.56
C ASP A 341 18.19 -21.14 23.64
N LEU A 342 17.33 -20.65 22.75
CA LEU A 342 15.94 -21.05 22.68
C LEU A 342 15.81 -22.48 22.16
N ASN A 343 14.94 -23.27 22.78
CA ASN A 343 14.60 -24.59 22.26
C ASN A 343 13.58 -24.49 21.11
N VAL A 344 13.35 -25.60 20.40
CA VAL A 344 12.49 -25.62 19.20
C VAL A 344 11.06 -25.15 19.50
N ASN A 345 10.48 -25.54 20.62
CA ASN A 345 9.12 -25.12 20.99
C ASN A 345 9.06 -23.60 21.28
N GLU A 346 10.07 -23.05 21.94
CA GLU A 346 10.18 -21.59 22.17
C GLU A 346 10.33 -20.82 20.85
N LEU A 347 11.10 -21.36 19.90
CA LEU A 347 11.24 -20.77 18.56
C LEU A 347 9.90 -20.81 17.80
N ILE A 348 9.19 -21.93 17.83
CA ILE A 348 7.85 -22.08 17.21
C ILE A 348 6.86 -21.11 17.85
N SER A 349 6.86 -21.02 19.20
CA SER A 349 5.99 -20.07 19.91
C SER A 349 6.20 -18.62 19.47
N LEU A 350 7.44 -18.19 19.23
CA LEU A 350 7.73 -16.83 18.72
C LEU A 350 7.15 -16.58 17.33
N CYS A 351 7.09 -17.62 16.50
CA CYS A 351 6.59 -17.50 15.12
C CYS A 351 5.06 -17.50 15.02
N VAL A 352 4.33 -17.59 16.12
CA VAL A 352 2.86 -17.67 16.12
C VAL A 352 2.28 -16.65 17.10
N GLY A 353 1.27 -15.92 16.66
CA GLY A 353 0.57 -14.92 17.50
C GLY A 353 -0.13 -15.54 18.72
N ALA A 354 -0.54 -14.72 19.67
CA ALA A 354 -1.01 -15.12 20.99
C ALA A 354 -2.46 -15.63 21.04
N SER A 355 -3.22 -15.61 19.95
CA SER A 355 -4.62 -16.03 19.90
C SER A 355 -4.76 -17.57 19.93
N ARG A 356 -4.51 -18.20 21.08
CA ARG A 356 -4.40 -19.67 21.23
C ARG A 356 -5.57 -20.34 21.92
N ILE A 357 -6.62 -19.60 22.22
CA ILE A 357 -7.78 -20.12 22.97
C ILE A 357 -8.89 -20.45 21.97
N GLY A 358 -9.60 -21.57 22.14
CA GLY A 358 -10.66 -22.08 21.29
C GLY A 358 -11.88 -21.19 21.03
N LEU A 359 -11.86 -19.93 21.45
CA LEU A 359 -12.72 -18.85 21.02
C LEU A 359 -12.17 -18.15 19.76
N SER A 360 -10.99 -18.53 19.27
CA SER A 360 -10.35 -17.97 18.07
C SER A 360 -11.18 -18.17 16.80
N ASP A 361 -11.99 -19.23 16.74
CA ASP A 361 -12.94 -19.45 15.64
C ASP A 361 -14.04 -18.38 15.57
N LEU A 362 -14.18 -17.56 16.62
CA LEU A 362 -15.13 -16.44 16.73
C LEU A 362 -14.45 -15.08 16.91
N SER A 363 -13.11 -15.03 17.00
CA SER A 363 -12.40 -13.75 17.08
C SER A 363 -12.20 -13.17 15.69
N PHE A 364 -13.12 -12.31 15.30
CA PHE A 364 -13.01 -11.54 14.07
C PHE A 364 -11.88 -10.49 14.17
N ILE A 365 -11.36 -10.10 13.02
CA ILE A 365 -10.35 -9.04 12.87
C ILE A 365 -10.76 -7.83 13.72
N GLY A 366 -9.92 -7.47 14.71
CA GLY A 366 -10.15 -6.35 15.60
C GLY A 366 -10.46 -6.68 17.06
N ASN A 367 -10.43 -7.97 17.46
CA ASN A 367 -10.65 -8.37 18.87
C ASN A 367 -9.81 -9.59 19.28
N ALA A 368 -8.68 -9.82 18.63
CA ALA A 368 -7.80 -10.95 18.92
C ALA A 368 -6.72 -10.63 19.99
N SER A 369 -6.58 -9.38 20.41
CA SER A 369 -5.65 -8.99 21.47
C SER A 369 -6.18 -9.34 22.85
N LYS A 370 -5.29 -9.87 23.70
CA LYS A 370 -5.55 -10.13 25.13
C LYS A 370 -5.16 -8.92 25.98
N SER A 371 -4.23 -8.12 25.50
CA SER A 371 -3.64 -7.01 26.27
C SER A 371 -4.49 -5.74 26.19
N ILE A 372 -5.06 -5.44 25.01
CA ILE A 372 -5.77 -4.19 24.76
C ILE A 372 -7.11 -4.46 24.06
N PRO A 373 -8.27 -4.14 24.68
CA PRO A 373 -9.58 -4.40 24.13
C PRO A 373 -9.82 -3.68 22.80
N GLY A 374 -10.24 -4.42 21.77
CA GLY A 374 -10.47 -3.90 20.43
C GLY A 374 -9.23 -3.84 19.54
N ALA A 375 -8.04 -4.16 20.07
CA ALA A 375 -6.84 -4.31 19.27
C ALA A 375 -6.87 -5.60 18.45
N ALA A 376 -6.14 -5.60 17.31
CA ALA A 376 -6.25 -6.65 16.31
C ALA A 376 -5.63 -7.98 16.73
N GLY A 377 -4.62 -7.98 17.60
CA GLY A 377 -3.95 -9.15 18.11
C GLY A 377 -2.65 -8.82 18.83
N ASP A 378 -2.04 -9.84 19.39
CA ASP A 378 -0.72 -9.73 20.06
C ASP A 378 0.23 -10.78 19.45
N THR A 379 1.54 -10.46 19.44
CA THR A 379 2.56 -11.48 19.15
C THR A 379 2.66 -12.46 20.32
N CYS A 380 3.58 -13.43 20.26
CA CYS A 380 3.74 -14.44 21.32
C CYS A 380 3.82 -13.84 22.73
N ASP A 381 2.97 -14.32 23.64
CA ASP A 381 2.93 -13.92 25.07
C ASP A 381 3.49 -14.99 26.03
N GLU A 382 3.63 -16.25 25.58
CA GLU A 382 4.05 -17.38 26.42
C GLU A 382 5.46 -17.28 26.97
N LEU A 383 6.32 -16.49 26.31
CA LEU A 383 7.72 -16.35 26.69
C LEU A 383 8.00 -15.13 27.60
N LEU A 384 6.95 -14.39 28.01
CA LEU A 384 7.09 -13.21 28.86
C LEU A 384 7.71 -13.55 30.20
N GLU A 385 7.18 -14.55 30.90
CA GLU A 385 7.68 -14.91 32.24
C GLU A 385 9.04 -15.60 32.21
N LYS A 386 9.18 -16.59 31.30
CA LYS A 386 10.36 -17.44 31.25
C LYS A 386 11.58 -16.79 30.61
N ARG A 387 11.36 -16.04 29.51
CA ARG A 387 12.42 -15.46 28.66
C ARG A 387 12.45 -13.95 28.69
N LYS A 388 11.50 -13.30 29.36
CA LYS A 388 11.30 -11.83 29.41
C LYS A 388 11.09 -11.22 28.03
N ILE A 389 10.49 -12.01 27.12
CA ILE A 389 10.08 -11.55 25.78
C ILE A 389 8.64 -11.05 25.88
N ARG A 390 8.45 -9.73 25.76
CA ARG A 390 7.11 -9.15 25.78
C ARG A 390 6.38 -9.32 24.47
N PRO A 391 5.05 -9.51 24.48
CA PRO A 391 4.26 -9.42 23.27
C PRO A 391 4.26 -7.99 22.71
N LEU A 392 4.04 -7.87 21.40
CA LEU A 392 3.74 -6.60 20.75
C LEU A 392 2.26 -6.59 20.39
N SER A 393 1.55 -5.56 20.82
CA SER A 393 0.14 -5.37 20.46
C SER A 393 0.00 -4.78 19.06
N THR A 394 -0.97 -5.27 18.30
CA THR A 394 -1.25 -4.79 16.94
C THR A 394 -2.63 -4.16 16.87
N VAL A 395 -2.78 -3.08 16.12
CA VAL A 395 -4.07 -2.43 15.90
C VAL A 395 -4.29 -2.11 14.42
N ASP A 396 -5.52 -2.33 13.96
CA ASP A 396 -5.93 -2.04 12.58
C ASP A 396 -6.49 -0.60 12.45
N GLY A 397 -6.75 -0.18 11.23
CA GLY A 397 -7.41 1.07 10.89
C GLY A 397 -6.54 2.04 10.08
N PRO A 398 -6.41 1.81 8.74
CA PRO A 398 -5.63 2.71 7.86
C PRO A 398 -6.15 4.16 7.80
N ALA A 399 -7.41 4.39 8.17
CA ALA A 399 -8.02 5.72 8.28
C ALA A 399 -8.16 6.22 9.73
N GLY A 400 -7.29 5.77 10.63
CA GLY A 400 -7.30 6.05 12.06
C GLY A 400 -7.42 4.77 12.88
N ILE A 401 -6.93 4.79 14.12
CA ILE A 401 -6.88 3.61 14.99
C ILE A 401 -8.29 3.06 15.23
N ARG A 402 -8.48 1.76 14.92
CA ARG A 402 -9.72 1.04 15.17
C ARG A 402 -9.63 0.26 16.47
N ILE A 403 -10.23 0.78 17.52
CA ILE A 403 -10.22 0.23 18.87
C ILE A 403 -11.63 0.37 19.49
N ASN A 404 -11.93 -0.41 20.52
CA ASN A 404 -13.20 -0.27 21.24
C ASN A 404 -13.27 1.11 21.91
N SER A 405 -14.30 1.88 21.60
CA SER A 405 -14.49 3.23 22.15
C SER A 405 -14.86 3.23 23.64
N LYS A 406 -15.35 2.09 24.16
CA LYS A 406 -15.77 1.89 25.55
C LYS A 406 -15.18 0.59 26.06
N VAL A 407 -14.50 0.67 27.19
CA VAL A 407 -13.90 -0.49 27.86
C VAL A 407 -14.21 -0.46 29.35
N TYR A 408 -14.16 -1.63 29.98
CA TYR A 408 -14.36 -1.81 31.41
C TYR A 408 -13.05 -2.22 32.08
N GLU A 409 -12.75 -1.65 33.22
CA GLU A 409 -11.54 -1.95 33.97
C GLU A 409 -11.89 -2.29 35.44
N LYS A 410 -11.30 -3.36 35.96
CA LYS A 410 -11.38 -3.74 37.35
C LYS A 410 -9.98 -4.11 37.85
N ASP A 411 -9.54 -3.47 38.90
CA ASP A 411 -8.21 -3.70 39.50
C ASP A 411 -7.04 -3.59 38.53
N GLY A 412 -7.15 -2.65 37.56
CA GLY A 412 -6.13 -2.45 36.53
C GLY A 412 -6.17 -3.42 35.36
N LEU A 413 -7.13 -4.37 35.35
CA LEU A 413 -7.32 -5.33 34.28
C LEU A 413 -8.58 -5.00 33.45
N TYR A 414 -8.49 -5.17 32.15
CA TYR A 414 -9.64 -5.01 31.27
C TYR A 414 -10.61 -6.18 31.40
N VAL A 415 -11.91 -5.86 31.46
CA VAL A 415 -13.02 -6.82 31.45
C VAL A 415 -13.68 -6.77 30.09
N ASP A 416 -13.62 -7.85 29.33
CA ASP A 416 -14.34 -7.95 28.04
C ASP A 416 -15.85 -8.03 28.27
N ASN A 417 -16.60 -7.15 27.61
CA ASN A 417 -18.05 -7.20 27.57
C ASN A 417 -18.54 -7.49 26.15
N PRO A 418 -18.81 -8.77 25.82
CA PRO A 418 -19.20 -9.14 24.47
C PRO A 418 -20.48 -8.44 23.97
N ALA A 419 -21.33 -7.96 24.88
CA ALA A 419 -22.55 -7.24 24.51
C ALA A 419 -22.29 -5.85 23.88
N ASP A 420 -21.12 -5.24 24.13
CA ASP A 420 -20.73 -3.95 23.54
C ASP A 420 -20.02 -4.12 22.18
N ASP A 421 -19.70 -5.36 21.79
CA ASP A 421 -19.13 -5.69 20.49
C ASP A 421 -20.27 -6.10 19.55
N PRO A 422 -20.54 -5.35 18.45
CA PRO A 422 -21.63 -5.67 17.53
C PRO A 422 -21.54 -7.07 16.92
N ILE A 423 -20.32 -7.56 16.71
CA ILE A 423 -20.09 -8.86 16.08
C ILE A 423 -20.24 -9.98 17.13
N LYS A 424 -19.60 -9.85 18.29
CA LYS A 424 -19.78 -10.80 19.40
C LYS A 424 -21.23 -10.87 19.85
N SER A 425 -21.93 -9.73 19.93
CA SER A 425 -23.34 -9.67 20.29
C SER A 425 -24.27 -10.34 19.28
N LEU A 426 -23.86 -10.41 18.01
CA LEU A 426 -24.62 -11.11 16.95
C LEU A 426 -24.36 -12.63 16.96
N LEU A 427 -23.13 -13.03 17.21
CA LEU A 427 -22.68 -14.43 17.01
C LEU A 427 -22.68 -15.29 18.28
N LEU A 428 -22.44 -14.70 19.44
CA LEU A 428 -22.42 -15.45 20.69
C LEU A 428 -23.83 -15.70 21.24
N PRO A 429 -24.09 -16.88 21.83
CA PRO A 429 -25.30 -17.14 22.61
C PRO A 429 -25.49 -16.08 23.71
N LYS A 430 -26.73 -15.69 24.01
CA LYS A 430 -27.07 -14.64 24.99
C LYS A 430 -26.47 -14.87 26.38
N GLU A 431 -26.26 -16.12 26.75
CA GLU A 431 -25.65 -16.53 28.02
C GLU A 431 -24.14 -16.15 28.05
N MET A 432 -23.46 -16.24 26.93
CA MET A 432 -22.03 -15.90 26.77
C MET A 432 -21.78 -14.40 26.52
N GLN A 433 -22.83 -13.62 26.30
CA GLN A 433 -22.74 -12.16 26.15
C GLN A 433 -22.71 -11.41 27.50
N LYS A 434 -22.96 -12.12 28.61
CA LYS A 434 -23.02 -11.52 29.94
C LYS A 434 -21.65 -11.49 30.58
N ALA A 435 -21.09 -10.29 30.77
CA ALA A 435 -19.91 -10.07 31.61
C ALA A 435 -20.33 -9.66 33.03
N ASP A 436 -19.55 -10.07 34.02
CA ASP A 436 -19.71 -9.52 35.39
C ASP A 436 -19.03 -8.17 35.45
N LEU A 437 -19.80 -7.11 35.32
CA LEU A 437 -19.35 -5.71 35.37
C LEU A 437 -19.40 -5.11 36.78
N ASN A 438 -19.70 -5.92 37.82
CA ASN A 438 -19.73 -5.42 39.19
C ASN A 438 -18.35 -4.94 39.64
N GLY A 439 -18.28 -3.70 40.12
CA GLY A 439 -17.03 -3.07 40.56
C GLY A 439 -16.10 -2.65 39.41
N THR A 440 -16.54 -2.65 38.17
CA THR A 440 -15.76 -2.12 37.06
C THR A 440 -15.92 -0.61 36.95
N THR A 441 -14.87 0.04 36.43
CA THR A 441 -14.90 1.45 35.98
C THR A 441 -14.99 1.47 34.48
N VAL A 442 -15.86 2.34 33.93
CA VAL A 442 -15.95 2.55 32.47
C VAL A 442 -14.90 3.56 32.04
N LYS A 443 -14.13 3.21 31.03
CA LYS A 443 -13.20 4.14 30.34
C LYS A 443 -13.62 4.28 28.88
N TYR A 444 -13.47 5.50 28.35
CA TYR A 444 -13.70 5.79 26.94
C TYR A 444 -12.39 6.04 26.23
N GLN A 445 -12.25 5.47 25.05
CA GLN A 445 -11.10 5.56 24.16
C GLN A 445 -11.56 6.12 22.82
N PHE A 446 -11.11 7.34 22.51
CA PHE A 446 -11.48 7.99 21.24
C PHE A 446 -10.22 8.20 20.42
N CYS A 447 -10.29 7.87 19.13
CA CYS A 447 -9.22 8.05 18.18
C CYS A 447 -9.68 8.95 17.03
N THR A 448 -8.74 9.67 16.45
CA THR A 448 -9.02 10.56 15.32
C THR A 448 -9.22 9.74 14.05
N ALA A 449 -10.36 9.92 13.40
CA ALA A 449 -10.51 9.49 12.02
C ALA A 449 -9.72 10.46 11.12
N ILE A 450 -8.62 9.98 10.55
CA ILE A 450 -7.85 10.70 9.53
C ILE A 450 -8.48 10.47 8.14
N PRO A 451 -8.18 11.31 7.14
CA PRO A 451 -8.64 11.04 5.79
C PRO A 451 -8.18 9.68 5.27
N ILE A 452 -9.02 9.02 4.47
CA ILE A 452 -8.64 7.76 3.80
C ILE A 452 -7.40 7.94 2.91
N ALA A 453 -6.68 6.86 2.66
CA ALA A 453 -5.41 6.90 1.92
C ALA A 453 -5.56 7.53 0.52
N THR A 454 -6.64 7.24 -0.20
CA THR A 454 -6.95 7.87 -1.49
C THR A 454 -7.01 9.41 -1.37
N MET A 455 -7.68 9.94 -0.34
CA MET A 455 -7.77 11.39 -0.12
C MET A 455 -6.42 12.00 0.31
N LEU A 456 -5.69 11.33 1.18
CA LEU A 456 -4.34 11.76 1.56
C LEU A 456 -3.43 11.82 0.33
N CYS A 457 -3.50 10.83 -0.55
CA CYS A 457 -2.74 10.79 -1.80
C CYS A 457 -3.11 11.94 -2.73
N GLN A 458 -4.40 12.29 -2.82
CA GLN A 458 -4.89 13.41 -3.62
C GLN A 458 -4.36 14.78 -3.15
N THR A 459 -3.77 14.86 -1.98
CA THR A 459 -3.05 16.08 -1.57
C THR A 459 -1.76 16.29 -2.35
N TRP A 460 -1.13 15.24 -2.89
CA TRP A 460 0.21 15.25 -3.49
C TRP A 460 1.24 15.98 -2.59
N ASN A 461 1.07 15.82 -1.27
CA ASN A 461 1.86 16.53 -0.27
C ASN A 461 2.34 15.56 0.81
N THR A 462 3.58 15.11 0.67
CA THR A 462 4.20 14.15 1.59
C THR A 462 4.35 14.70 3.00
N GLU A 463 4.50 16.03 3.19
CA GLU A 463 4.60 16.65 4.51
C GLU A 463 3.29 16.53 5.31
N ILE A 464 2.13 16.74 4.66
CA ILE A 464 0.82 16.56 5.31
C ILE A 464 0.63 15.10 5.71
N ILE A 465 1.00 14.15 4.84
CA ILE A 465 0.89 12.72 5.11
C ILE A 465 1.80 12.32 6.26
N GLU A 466 3.04 12.82 6.30
CA GLU A 466 3.96 12.61 7.41
C GLU A 466 3.39 13.13 8.75
N ASN A 467 2.73 14.29 8.72
CA ASN A 467 2.09 14.86 9.92
C ASN A 467 0.88 14.04 10.38
N CYS A 468 0.10 13.44 9.46
CA CYS A 468 -0.92 12.45 9.82
C CYS A 468 -0.32 11.22 10.51
N GLY A 469 0.80 10.71 10.01
CA GLY A 469 1.53 9.62 10.64
C GLY A 469 1.96 9.95 12.08
N LYS A 470 2.49 11.15 12.31
CA LYS A 470 2.86 11.63 13.67
C LYS A 470 1.66 11.69 14.62
N LEU A 471 0.50 12.14 14.11
CA LEU A 471 -0.74 12.20 14.91
C LEU A 471 -1.17 10.80 15.36
N VAL A 472 -1.28 9.86 14.43
CA VAL A 472 -1.68 8.48 14.75
C VAL A 472 -0.68 7.84 15.73
N SER A 473 0.61 8.07 15.53
CA SER A 473 1.66 7.54 16.41
C SER A 473 1.57 8.08 17.85
N LYS A 474 1.19 9.34 18.01
CA LYS A 474 0.94 9.93 19.32
C LYS A 474 -0.23 9.24 20.03
N GLU A 475 -1.35 9.07 19.35
CA GLU A 475 -2.51 8.35 19.90
C GLU A 475 -2.17 6.89 20.27
N MET A 476 -1.38 6.20 19.42
CA MET A 476 -0.86 4.86 19.73
C MET A 476 -0.07 4.83 21.05
N GLY A 477 0.76 5.86 21.27
CA GLY A 477 1.51 6.01 22.52
C GLY A 477 0.61 6.16 23.74
N GLU A 478 -0.44 6.97 23.64
CA GLU A 478 -1.42 7.19 24.71
C GLU A 478 -2.23 5.95 25.05
N LEU A 479 -2.47 5.07 24.06
CA LEU A 479 -3.20 3.81 24.20
C LEU A 479 -2.31 2.60 24.55
N GLY A 480 -0.99 2.78 24.63
CA GLY A 480 -0.05 1.69 24.91
C GLY A 480 0.11 0.67 23.77
N LEU A 481 -0.31 1.00 22.55
CA LEU A 481 -0.22 0.15 21.37
C LEU A 481 1.18 0.18 20.75
N ASP A 482 1.60 -0.92 20.11
CA ASP A 482 2.94 -1.08 19.54
C ASP A 482 2.95 -0.97 18.00
N LEU A 483 2.13 -1.77 17.31
CA LEU A 483 2.14 -1.93 15.85
C LEU A 483 0.83 -1.44 15.23
N TRP A 484 0.93 -0.57 14.24
CA TRP A 484 -0.20 -0.14 13.43
C TRP A 484 -0.21 -0.90 12.11
N LEU A 485 -1.31 -1.61 11.80
CA LEU A 485 -1.49 -2.39 10.58
C LEU A 485 -1.83 -1.48 9.39
N ALA A 486 -0.95 -0.54 9.13
CA ALA A 486 -1.02 0.47 8.08
C ALA A 486 0.39 1.06 7.78
N PRO A 487 0.54 1.78 6.64
CA PRO A 487 -0.43 2.02 5.57
C PRO A 487 -0.64 0.83 4.64
N ALA A 488 -1.78 0.85 3.91
CA ALA A 488 -2.05 -0.05 2.81
C ALA A 488 -1.73 0.64 1.48
N LEU A 489 -1.03 -0.03 0.56
CA LEU A 489 -0.50 0.61 -0.66
C LEU A 489 -0.56 -0.23 -1.94
N ASN A 490 -1.49 -1.17 -2.02
CA ASN A 490 -1.74 -1.87 -3.27
C ASN A 490 -2.19 -0.90 -4.37
N ILE A 491 -1.99 -1.27 -5.61
CA ILE A 491 -2.35 -0.43 -6.75
C ILE A 491 -3.87 -0.44 -6.96
N GLN A 492 -4.46 0.72 -7.24
CA GLN A 492 -5.86 0.85 -7.65
C GLN A 492 -6.01 0.39 -9.11
N ARG A 493 -5.97 -0.94 -9.32
CA ARG A 493 -5.99 -1.57 -10.63
C ARG A 493 -7.33 -1.44 -11.35
N ASN A 494 -8.41 -1.68 -10.61
CA ASN A 494 -9.79 -1.59 -11.11
C ASN A 494 -10.63 -0.81 -10.09
N PRO A 495 -11.53 0.09 -10.53
CA PRO A 495 -12.33 0.92 -9.64
C PRO A 495 -13.31 0.13 -8.76
N LEU A 496 -13.60 -1.12 -9.10
CA LEU A 496 -14.51 -1.97 -8.33
C LEU A 496 -13.84 -2.67 -7.14
N CYS A 497 -12.51 -2.70 -7.04
CA CYS A 497 -11.86 -3.31 -5.88
C CYS A 497 -12.34 -2.66 -4.58
N GLY A 498 -12.87 -3.48 -3.65
CA GLY A 498 -13.55 -3.02 -2.45
C GLY A 498 -12.68 -2.21 -1.50
N ARG A 499 -11.37 -2.44 -1.51
CA ARG A 499 -10.39 -1.78 -0.62
C ARG A 499 -9.65 -0.59 -1.25
N ASN A 500 -10.03 -0.13 -2.44
CA ASN A 500 -9.38 1.02 -3.07
C ASN A 500 -9.36 2.28 -2.19
N PHE A 501 -10.35 2.45 -1.29
CA PHE A 501 -10.42 3.61 -0.39
C PHE A 501 -9.19 3.72 0.53
N GLU A 502 -8.61 2.60 0.94
CA GLU A 502 -7.42 2.55 1.80
C GLU A 502 -6.09 2.43 1.03
N TYR A 503 -6.15 2.35 -0.31
CA TYR A 503 -5.00 2.37 -1.20
C TYR A 503 -4.78 3.78 -1.76
N TYR A 504 -3.52 4.14 -2.03
CA TYR A 504 -3.19 5.51 -2.39
C TYR A 504 -3.54 5.86 -3.83
N SER A 505 -3.10 5.06 -4.82
CA SER A 505 -3.12 5.45 -6.24
C SER A 505 -3.09 4.26 -7.19
N GLU A 506 -3.41 4.54 -8.47
CA GLU A 506 -3.11 3.67 -9.60
C GLU A 506 -1.63 3.72 -10.02
N ASP A 507 -0.89 4.75 -9.56
CA ASP A 507 0.51 4.96 -9.88
C ASP A 507 1.43 4.51 -8.73
N PRO A 508 2.42 3.63 -8.99
CA PRO A 508 3.29 3.08 -7.96
C PRO A 508 4.27 4.11 -7.36
N ILE A 509 4.69 5.15 -8.13
CA ILE A 509 5.58 6.20 -7.61
C ILE A 509 4.84 7.04 -6.59
N LEU A 510 3.64 7.49 -6.94
CA LEU A 510 2.81 8.29 -6.05
C LEU A 510 2.41 7.49 -4.79
N SER A 511 1.98 6.22 -4.96
CA SER A 511 1.66 5.31 -3.84
C SER A 511 2.85 5.11 -2.90
N GLY A 512 4.02 4.79 -3.44
CA GLY A 512 5.21 4.51 -2.66
C GLY A 512 5.70 5.74 -1.88
N LYS A 513 5.72 6.92 -2.50
CA LYS A 513 6.11 8.17 -1.84
C LYS A 513 5.14 8.58 -0.72
N CYS A 514 3.83 8.42 -0.94
CA CYS A 514 2.84 8.68 0.09
C CYS A 514 2.97 7.69 1.27
N ALA A 515 3.14 6.40 0.98
CA ALA A 515 3.32 5.39 2.01
C ALA A 515 4.62 5.62 2.81
N ALA A 516 5.73 5.92 2.15
CA ALA A 516 7.00 6.23 2.81
C ALA A 516 6.87 7.46 3.74
N ALA A 517 6.18 8.50 3.31
CA ALA A 517 5.92 9.67 4.14
C ALA A 517 5.09 9.32 5.39
N MET A 518 4.03 8.51 5.23
CA MET A 518 3.22 8.04 6.37
C MET A 518 4.05 7.24 7.37
N VAL A 519 4.85 6.27 6.89
CA VAL A 519 5.73 5.44 7.73
C VAL A 519 6.76 6.31 8.44
N ASN A 520 7.43 7.21 7.73
CA ASN A 520 8.43 8.12 8.31
C ASN A 520 7.84 8.99 9.42
N GLY A 521 6.64 9.53 9.21
CA GLY A 521 5.94 10.30 10.23
C GLY A 521 5.58 9.46 11.45
N PHE A 522 5.01 8.30 11.19
CA PHE A 522 4.51 7.39 12.22
C PHE A 522 5.64 6.82 13.10
N GLN A 523 6.73 6.36 12.52
CA GLN A 523 7.81 5.68 13.27
C GLN A 523 8.70 6.61 14.10
N LYS A 524 8.55 7.94 13.99
CA LYS A 524 9.36 8.91 14.76
C LYS A 524 9.21 8.80 16.28
N SER A 525 8.10 8.28 16.78
CA SER A 525 7.87 8.07 18.21
C SER A 525 8.25 6.68 18.71
N GLY A 526 8.90 5.85 17.90
CA GLY A 526 9.30 4.49 18.27
C GLY A 526 8.19 3.45 18.13
N LYS A 527 7.04 3.79 17.52
CA LYS A 527 5.98 2.82 17.17
C LYS A 527 6.25 2.20 15.82
N GLY A 528 5.72 1.00 15.55
CA GLY A 528 5.99 0.25 14.33
C GLY A 528 4.85 0.34 13.31
N ALA A 529 5.15 0.76 12.08
CA ALA A 529 4.23 0.67 10.95
C ALA A 529 4.34 -0.69 10.26
N VAL A 530 3.18 -1.24 9.86
CA VAL A 530 3.07 -2.51 9.13
C VAL A 530 2.47 -2.24 7.77
N ILE A 531 3.30 -2.16 6.74
CA ILE A 531 2.81 -1.91 5.37
C ILE A 531 2.15 -3.15 4.80
N LYS A 532 1.03 -2.96 4.05
CA LYS A 532 0.17 -4.05 3.56
C LYS A 532 -0.48 -3.72 2.22
N HIS A 533 -0.98 -4.69 1.47
CA HIS A 533 -0.84 -6.14 1.60
C HIS A 533 0.15 -6.63 0.55
N PHE A 534 1.22 -7.25 0.92
CA PHE A 534 2.34 -7.61 0.05
C PHE A 534 2.15 -9.02 -0.54
N ALA A 535 1.73 -9.17 -1.82
CA ALA A 535 1.40 -8.17 -2.80
C ALA A 535 0.18 -8.59 -3.64
N CYS A 536 -0.24 -7.73 -4.58
CA CYS A 536 -1.30 -8.02 -5.56
C CYS A 536 -2.70 -8.25 -4.97
N ASN A 537 -3.03 -7.71 -3.78
CA ASN A 537 -4.39 -7.77 -3.25
C ASN A 537 -5.27 -6.71 -3.96
N ASN A 538 -5.68 -7.01 -5.21
CA ASN A 538 -6.42 -6.10 -6.08
C ASN A 538 -7.85 -6.56 -6.35
N LYS A 539 -8.32 -7.62 -5.67
CA LYS A 539 -9.68 -8.15 -5.71
C LYS A 539 -10.04 -8.72 -4.34
N GLU A 540 -11.20 -8.34 -3.81
CA GLU A 540 -11.66 -8.77 -2.50
C GLU A 540 -12.52 -10.03 -2.55
N ASN A 541 -13.31 -10.20 -3.63
CA ASN A 541 -14.08 -11.41 -3.84
C ASN A 541 -13.13 -12.61 -3.98
N ASN A 542 -13.34 -13.63 -3.15
CA ASN A 542 -12.49 -14.83 -3.09
C ASN A 542 -11.00 -14.53 -2.77
N ARG A 543 -10.69 -13.46 -2.05
CA ARG A 543 -9.31 -12.98 -1.84
C ARG A 543 -8.35 -14.04 -1.29
N ASN A 544 -8.83 -15.00 -0.47
CA ASN A 544 -8.01 -16.05 0.13
C ASN A 544 -7.52 -17.08 -0.89
N TYR A 545 -8.21 -17.23 -2.03
CA TYR A 545 -7.95 -18.25 -3.05
C TYR A 545 -7.92 -17.67 -4.47
N ASN A 546 -7.99 -16.36 -4.61
CA ASN A 546 -7.84 -15.71 -5.89
C ASN A 546 -6.37 -15.68 -6.30
N ASN A 547 -6.07 -16.20 -7.49
CA ASN A 547 -4.73 -16.22 -8.06
C ASN A 547 -4.56 -15.03 -9.00
N SER A 548 -3.66 -14.15 -8.67
CA SER A 548 -3.23 -13.03 -9.53
C SER A 548 -2.24 -13.58 -10.55
N VAL A 549 -2.66 -13.70 -11.80
CA VAL A 549 -1.82 -14.21 -12.90
C VAL A 549 -1.27 -13.04 -13.69
N LEU A 550 0.05 -12.83 -13.65
CA LEU A 550 0.72 -11.68 -14.27
C LEU A 550 2.17 -11.98 -14.64
N SER A 551 2.73 -11.18 -15.57
CA SER A 551 4.15 -11.23 -15.91
C SER A 551 5.02 -10.76 -14.72
N GLU A 552 6.27 -11.22 -14.64
CA GLU A 552 7.19 -10.74 -13.62
C GLU A 552 7.51 -9.26 -13.81
N ARG A 553 7.52 -8.78 -15.06
CA ARG A 553 7.69 -7.37 -15.37
C ARG A 553 6.57 -6.52 -14.76
N ALA A 554 5.31 -6.88 -14.97
CA ALA A 554 4.18 -6.19 -14.38
C ALA A 554 4.23 -6.25 -12.84
N LEU A 555 4.57 -7.42 -12.28
CA LEU A 555 4.75 -7.59 -10.84
C LEU A 555 5.77 -6.60 -10.28
N ARG A 556 6.97 -6.50 -10.89
CA ARG A 556 8.08 -5.66 -10.40
C ARG A 556 7.87 -4.16 -10.68
N GLU A 557 7.42 -3.80 -11.89
CA GLU A 557 7.31 -2.38 -12.29
C GLU A 557 6.06 -1.69 -11.73
N ILE A 558 4.99 -2.44 -11.42
CA ILE A 558 3.71 -1.88 -10.96
C ILE A 558 3.39 -2.30 -9.52
N TYR A 559 3.22 -3.61 -9.27
CA TYR A 559 2.62 -4.09 -8.03
C TYR A 559 3.59 -4.14 -6.85
N LEU A 560 4.86 -4.33 -7.09
CA LEU A 560 5.92 -4.30 -6.07
C LEU A 560 6.58 -2.92 -5.96
N LYS A 561 6.54 -2.08 -6.99
CA LYS A 561 7.30 -0.83 -7.05
C LYS A 561 6.96 0.16 -5.94
N GLY A 562 5.69 0.29 -5.58
CA GLY A 562 5.28 1.14 -4.45
C GLY A 562 5.84 0.65 -3.10
N PHE A 563 5.86 -0.66 -2.90
CA PHE A 563 6.46 -1.29 -1.73
C PHE A 563 7.99 -1.12 -1.70
N GLU A 564 8.66 -1.28 -2.84
CA GLU A 564 10.09 -1.02 -2.98
C GLU A 564 10.48 0.38 -2.51
N ILE A 565 9.76 1.39 -3.02
CA ILE A 565 9.98 2.80 -2.64
C ILE A 565 9.77 2.97 -1.13
N CYS A 566 8.66 2.46 -0.60
CA CYS A 566 8.35 2.58 0.82
C CYS A 566 9.42 1.90 1.68
N VAL A 567 9.86 0.70 1.34
CA VAL A 567 10.91 -0.02 2.08
C VAL A 567 12.24 0.74 2.02
N LYS A 568 12.68 1.15 0.84
CA LYS A 568 13.98 1.80 0.67
C LYS A 568 14.04 3.19 1.33
N GLU A 569 12.92 3.94 1.35
CA GLU A 569 12.89 5.30 1.87
C GLU A 569 12.47 5.41 3.35
N SER A 570 11.86 4.39 3.93
CA SER A 570 11.34 4.48 5.31
C SER A 570 11.66 3.29 6.20
N GLN A 571 12.11 2.16 5.66
CA GLN A 571 12.35 0.93 6.43
C GLN A 571 11.21 0.66 7.43
N PRO A 572 9.99 0.30 6.97
CA PRO A 572 8.86 0.02 7.84
C PRO A 572 9.22 -1.07 8.85
N PHE A 573 8.61 -1.02 10.01
CA PHE A 573 8.87 -1.99 11.07
C PHE A 573 8.49 -3.41 10.65
N ALA A 574 7.36 -3.54 9.95
CA ALA A 574 6.92 -4.82 9.42
C ALA A 574 6.26 -4.69 8.04
N VAL A 575 6.15 -5.82 7.38
CA VAL A 575 5.39 -6.03 6.14
C VAL A 575 4.38 -7.14 6.37
N MET A 576 3.13 -6.96 5.94
CA MET A 576 2.09 -7.98 5.99
C MET A 576 1.93 -8.61 4.61
N SER A 577 2.12 -9.94 4.51
CA SER A 577 1.85 -10.70 3.29
C SER A 577 0.35 -10.78 3.01
N SER A 578 -0.05 -10.78 1.74
CA SER A 578 -1.45 -10.77 1.35
C SER A 578 -2.07 -12.18 1.33
N TYR A 579 -3.41 -12.25 1.22
CA TYR A 579 -4.15 -13.51 1.14
C TYR A 579 -3.99 -14.24 -0.18
N ASN A 580 -4.03 -13.48 -1.29
CA ASN A 580 -4.10 -14.02 -2.65
C ASN A 580 -2.86 -14.80 -3.07
N LEU A 581 -3.03 -15.59 -4.12
CA LEU A 581 -1.91 -16.22 -4.81
C LEU A 581 -1.31 -15.27 -5.86
N ILE A 582 -0.07 -15.52 -6.20
CA ILE A 582 0.64 -14.90 -7.32
C ILE A 582 1.20 -16.04 -8.17
N ASN A 583 0.72 -16.17 -9.41
CA ASN A 583 1.11 -17.23 -10.35
C ASN A 583 1.10 -18.62 -9.70
N GLY A 584 0.02 -18.95 -8.97
CA GLY A 584 -0.20 -20.25 -8.35
C GLY A 584 0.43 -20.45 -6.96
N THR A 585 1.18 -19.48 -6.43
CA THR A 585 1.77 -19.55 -5.10
C THR A 585 1.16 -18.51 -4.16
N HIS A 586 0.67 -18.92 -2.99
CA HIS A 586 0.19 -17.96 -1.99
C HIS A 586 1.25 -16.91 -1.68
N SER A 587 0.86 -15.63 -1.65
CA SER A 587 1.77 -14.53 -1.30
C SER A 587 2.52 -14.81 0.01
N ALA A 588 1.83 -15.38 1.00
CA ALA A 588 2.41 -15.75 2.27
C ALA A 588 3.44 -16.90 2.18
N ASN A 589 3.38 -17.72 1.11
CA ASN A 589 4.30 -18.85 0.86
C ASN A 589 5.31 -18.53 -0.26
N HIS A 590 5.31 -17.31 -0.78
CA HIS A 590 6.09 -16.97 -1.96
C HIS A 590 7.49 -16.48 -1.59
N ARG A 591 8.44 -17.43 -1.46
CA ARG A 591 9.83 -17.13 -1.13
C ARG A 591 10.44 -16.04 -2.03
N GLY A 592 10.13 -16.08 -3.34
CA GLY A 592 10.64 -15.10 -4.30
C GLY A 592 10.34 -13.66 -3.92
N ILE A 593 9.09 -13.36 -3.51
CA ILE A 593 8.74 -11.99 -3.10
C ILE A 593 9.18 -11.68 -1.67
N LEU A 594 9.04 -12.62 -0.72
CA LEU A 594 9.27 -12.36 0.72
C LEU A 594 10.75 -12.37 1.10
N THR A 595 11.55 -13.22 0.47
CA THR A 595 12.98 -13.36 0.78
C THR A 595 13.85 -12.77 -0.31
N ASP A 596 13.69 -13.22 -1.57
CA ASP A 596 14.62 -12.85 -2.63
C ASP A 596 14.45 -11.35 -2.98
N VAL A 597 13.22 -10.86 -3.19
CA VAL A 597 12.97 -9.45 -3.50
C VAL A 597 13.02 -8.58 -2.25
N LEU A 598 12.12 -8.82 -1.29
CA LEU A 598 11.94 -7.92 -0.15
C LEU A 598 13.21 -7.78 0.70
N ARG A 599 13.88 -8.89 1.02
CA ARG A 599 15.05 -8.88 1.90
C ARG A 599 16.37 -8.74 1.15
N THR A 600 16.57 -9.55 0.11
CA THR A 600 17.87 -9.59 -0.59
C THR A 600 18.03 -8.40 -1.55
N GLU A 601 17.04 -8.11 -2.39
CA GLU A 601 17.16 -7.01 -3.36
C GLU A 601 16.92 -5.63 -2.72
N TRP A 602 15.93 -5.50 -1.81
CA TRP A 602 15.58 -4.20 -1.22
C TRP A 602 16.23 -3.93 0.14
N GLY A 603 16.84 -4.94 0.77
CA GLY A 603 17.50 -4.77 2.07
C GLY A 603 16.55 -4.56 3.23
N PHE A 604 15.32 -5.13 3.19
CA PHE A 604 14.37 -5.05 4.30
C PHE A 604 14.86 -5.80 5.54
N ASN A 605 14.91 -5.11 6.67
CA ASN A 605 15.44 -5.64 7.93
C ASN A 605 14.38 -5.82 9.02
N GLY A 606 13.10 -5.57 8.70
CA GLY A 606 11.99 -5.69 9.64
C GLY A 606 11.40 -7.10 9.69
N VAL A 607 10.23 -7.20 10.33
CA VAL A 607 9.45 -8.43 10.47
C VAL A 607 8.47 -8.60 9.32
N VAL A 608 8.28 -9.81 8.84
CA VAL A 608 7.17 -10.15 7.93
C VAL A 608 6.13 -10.93 8.73
N MET A 609 4.87 -10.51 8.67
CA MET A 609 3.74 -11.22 9.26
C MET A 609 2.73 -11.60 8.19
N THR A 610 1.97 -12.67 8.43
CA THR A 610 0.84 -13.00 7.57
C THR A 610 -0.32 -12.04 7.81
N ASP A 611 -1.19 -11.90 6.83
CA ASP A 611 -2.53 -11.39 7.09
C ASP A 611 -3.30 -12.36 8.00
N TRP A 612 -4.38 -11.89 8.66
CA TRP A 612 -5.12 -12.64 9.67
C TRP A 612 -5.81 -13.86 9.07
N TYR A 613 -5.58 -15.03 9.67
CA TYR A 613 -6.16 -16.32 9.22
C TYR A 613 -5.78 -16.73 7.79
N ALA A 614 -4.68 -16.24 7.24
CA ALA A 614 -4.22 -16.63 5.90
C ALA A 614 -3.93 -18.14 5.78
N THR A 615 -3.64 -18.80 6.92
CA THR A 615 -3.28 -20.23 7.00
C THR A 615 -4.44 -21.16 7.38
N THR A 616 -5.60 -20.61 7.80
CA THR A 616 -6.70 -21.41 8.39
C THR A 616 -7.95 -21.51 7.53
N GLY A 617 -7.98 -20.86 6.38
CA GLY A 617 -9.16 -20.82 5.53
C GLY A 617 -9.59 -22.20 5.04
N LYS A 618 -10.88 -22.57 5.22
CA LYS A 618 -11.48 -23.65 4.45
C LYS A 618 -11.76 -23.13 3.06
N THR A 619 -11.35 -23.89 2.04
CA THR A 619 -11.66 -23.57 0.65
C THR A 619 -13.17 -23.59 0.46
N ALA A 620 -13.76 -22.45 0.12
CA ALA A 620 -15.13 -22.41 -0.40
C ALA A 620 -15.18 -23.11 -1.77
N ASP A 621 -14.04 -23.19 -2.45
CA ASP A 621 -13.86 -23.88 -3.72
C ASP A 621 -12.60 -24.76 -3.67
N GLU A 622 -12.77 -26.01 -3.23
CA GLU A 622 -11.71 -27.03 -3.15
C GLU A 622 -11.08 -27.37 -4.50
N LYS A 623 -11.55 -26.75 -5.61
CA LYS A 623 -11.19 -27.15 -6.97
C LYS A 623 -9.91 -26.50 -7.50
N SER A 624 -9.43 -25.38 -6.92
CA SER A 624 -8.36 -24.61 -7.56
C SER A 624 -7.05 -24.60 -6.77
N TYR A 625 -7.07 -24.12 -5.53
CA TYR A 625 -5.86 -23.91 -4.74
C TYR A 625 -6.11 -24.24 -3.26
N GLY A 626 -5.17 -24.96 -2.63
CA GLY A 626 -5.22 -25.24 -1.20
C GLY A 626 -5.01 -24.00 -0.33
N ALA A 627 -5.21 -24.12 0.98
CA ALA A 627 -4.86 -23.07 1.93
C ALA A 627 -3.35 -22.87 2.03
N SER A 628 -2.91 -21.70 2.47
CA SER A 628 -1.52 -21.41 2.80
C SER A 628 -1.06 -22.26 3.99
N GLY A 629 0.06 -22.98 3.88
CA GLY A 629 0.63 -23.78 4.97
C GLY A 629 1.41 -22.92 5.96
N ALA A 630 1.23 -23.11 7.28
CA ALA A 630 1.95 -22.33 8.29
C ALA A 630 3.47 -22.55 8.23
N ALA A 631 3.93 -23.79 8.07
CA ALA A 631 5.35 -24.10 7.90
C ALA A 631 5.90 -23.56 6.57
N ASP A 632 5.09 -23.58 5.48
CA ASP A 632 5.46 -22.97 4.21
C ASP A 632 5.65 -21.46 4.31
N CYS A 633 4.81 -20.78 5.11
CA CYS A 633 4.98 -19.35 5.40
C CYS A 633 6.35 -19.08 6.03
N ILE A 634 6.74 -19.86 7.04
CA ILE A 634 8.06 -19.74 7.68
C ILE A 634 9.20 -19.98 6.67
N ARG A 635 9.10 -21.06 5.86
CA ARG A 635 10.08 -21.35 4.81
C ARG A 635 10.23 -20.22 3.79
N ALA A 636 9.14 -19.56 3.47
CA ALA A 636 9.13 -18.45 2.50
C ALA A 636 9.68 -17.14 3.08
N GLY A 637 9.74 -16.99 4.41
CA GLY A 637 10.29 -15.80 5.06
C GLY A 637 9.26 -14.94 5.81
N ASN A 638 8.02 -15.43 6.05
CA ASN A 638 7.17 -14.89 7.10
C ASN A 638 7.80 -15.22 8.46
N ASP A 639 7.85 -14.26 9.34
CA ASP A 639 8.40 -14.40 10.68
C ASP A 639 7.32 -14.73 11.70
N ILE A 640 6.08 -14.23 11.49
CA ILE A 640 4.95 -14.41 12.43
C ILE A 640 3.67 -14.78 11.68
N ILE A 641 3.01 -15.83 12.14
CA ILE A 641 1.68 -16.22 11.67
C ILE A 641 0.62 -15.57 12.57
N MET A 642 -0.23 -14.71 11.99
CA MET A 642 -1.24 -13.96 12.73
C MET A 642 -2.67 -14.42 12.42
N PRO A 643 -3.59 -14.33 13.40
CA PRO A 643 -3.39 -13.99 14.81
C PRO A 643 -2.82 -15.16 15.64
N GLY A 644 -2.53 -16.27 14.99
CA GLY A 644 -2.04 -17.51 15.57
C GLY A 644 -3.15 -18.43 16.02
N GLY A 645 -2.80 -19.69 16.23
CA GLY A 645 -3.70 -20.74 16.66
C GLY A 645 -2.97 -22.03 17.00
N LYS A 646 -3.70 -22.97 17.58
CA LYS A 646 -3.16 -24.29 17.95
C LYS A 646 -2.77 -25.09 16.70
N ASN A 647 -3.58 -25.03 15.65
CA ASN A 647 -3.36 -25.76 14.41
C ASN A 647 -2.06 -25.34 13.72
N GLU A 648 -1.73 -24.04 13.74
CA GLU A 648 -0.49 -23.49 13.18
C GLU A 648 0.73 -24.02 13.95
N ILE A 649 0.67 -24.05 15.29
CA ILE A 649 1.73 -24.60 16.15
C ILE A 649 1.92 -26.08 15.86
N GLU A 650 0.84 -26.87 15.80
CA GLU A 650 0.89 -28.31 15.51
C GLU A 650 1.48 -28.59 14.11
N SER A 651 1.09 -27.82 13.10
CA SER A 651 1.62 -27.94 11.74
C SER A 651 3.12 -27.63 11.69
N ILE A 652 3.56 -26.52 12.27
CA ILE A 652 4.98 -26.15 12.31
C ILE A 652 5.79 -27.17 13.11
N THR A 653 5.27 -27.65 14.25
CA THR A 653 5.94 -28.66 15.09
C THR A 653 6.16 -29.96 14.33
N LYS A 654 5.13 -30.45 13.66
CA LYS A 654 5.19 -31.70 12.87
C LYS A 654 6.29 -31.63 11.79
N GLU A 655 6.37 -30.52 11.06
CA GLU A 655 7.37 -30.35 10.00
C GLU A 655 8.79 -30.07 10.54
N ALA A 656 8.90 -29.43 11.70
CA ALA A 656 10.19 -29.28 12.39
C ALA A 656 10.71 -30.62 12.92
N GLU A 657 9.84 -31.49 13.44
CA GLU A 657 10.19 -32.82 13.92
C GLU A 657 10.55 -33.80 12.77
N SER A 658 9.87 -33.70 11.63
CA SER A 658 10.21 -34.49 10.43
C SER A 658 11.47 -34.02 9.74
N GLY A 659 11.95 -32.80 10.03
CA GLY A 659 13.08 -32.15 9.37
C GLY A 659 12.74 -31.48 8.04
N GLU A 660 11.46 -31.45 7.66
CA GLU A 660 11.00 -30.72 6.46
C GLU A 660 11.08 -29.21 6.65
N LEU A 661 10.88 -28.73 7.87
CA LEU A 661 11.17 -27.34 8.25
C LEU A 661 12.47 -27.27 9.07
N SER A 662 13.45 -26.53 8.58
CA SER A 662 14.74 -26.42 9.28
C SER A 662 14.62 -25.56 10.55
N VAL A 663 15.26 -25.98 11.64
CA VAL A 663 15.36 -25.19 12.88
C VAL A 663 16.08 -23.88 12.63
N ALA A 664 16.97 -23.81 11.65
CA ALA A 664 17.65 -22.58 11.25
C ALA A 664 16.68 -21.54 10.68
N SER A 665 15.66 -21.94 9.93
CA SER A 665 14.60 -21.03 9.48
C SER A 665 13.82 -20.42 10.67
N LEU A 666 13.47 -21.22 11.66
CA LEU A 666 12.83 -20.74 12.89
C LEU A 666 13.72 -19.76 13.66
N ARG A 667 15.04 -20.00 13.71
CA ARG A 667 15.99 -19.07 14.35
C ARG A 667 16.10 -17.75 13.63
N LEU A 668 16.11 -17.74 12.30
CA LEU A 668 16.11 -16.51 11.51
C LEU A 668 14.86 -15.67 11.79
N CYS A 669 13.68 -16.31 11.88
CA CYS A 669 12.45 -15.63 12.26
C CYS A 669 12.53 -15.07 13.68
N ALA A 670 12.95 -15.88 14.65
CA ALA A 670 13.12 -15.46 16.04
C ALA A 670 14.11 -14.29 16.20
N GLU A 671 15.24 -14.33 15.47
CA GLU A 671 16.23 -13.25 15.48
C GLU A 671 15.63 -11.91 15.03
N ARG A 672 14.83 -11.91 13.95
CA ARG A 672 14.15 -10.72 13.43
C ARG A 672 13.10 -10.20 14.41
N ILE A 673 12.32 -11.09 15.01
CA ILE A 673 11.32 -10.75 16.02
C ILE A 673 12.00 -10.14 17.26
N ILE A 674 13.07 -10.73 17.76
CA ILE A 674 13.83 -10.21 18.91
C ILE A 674 14.44 -8.85 18.61
N LYS A 675 15.06 -8.67 17.43
CA LYS A 675 15.54 -7.36 16.98
C LYS A 675 14.43 -6.30 16.96
N ALA A 676 13.25 -6.68 16.49
CA ALA A 676 12.10 -5.81 16.44
C ALA A 676 11.62 -5.41 17.85
N ILE A 677 11.48 -6.36 18.76
CA ILE A 677 11.10 -6.10 20.15
C ILE A 677 12.12 -5.16 20.84
N LEU A 678 13.41 -5.40 20.67
CA LEU A 678 14.46 -4.56 21.23
C LEU A 678 14.47 -3.14 20.68
N LYS A 679 14.07 -2.95 19.41
CA LYS A 679 13.94 -1.63 18.78
C LYS A 679 12.79 -0.80 19.36
N MET A 680 11.79 -1.46 19.92
CA MET A 680 10.60 -0.80 20.50
C MET A 680 10.71 -0.53 22.02
N GLY A 681 11.74 -0.98 22.68
CA GLY A 681 12.02 -0.77 24.10
C GLY A 681 11.57 -1.91 25.00
#